data_9650676535407399a6d93aecf99b1638
#
_entry.id   9650676535407399a6d93aecf99b1638
#
_cell.length_a   1.000
_cell.length_b   1.000
_cell.length_c   1.000
_cell.angle_alpha   90.00
_cell.angle_beta   90.00
_cell.angle_gamma   90.00
#
_symmetry.space_group_name_H-M   'P 1'
#
loop_
_entity.id
_entity.type
_entity.pdbx_description
1 polymer ?
#
loop_
_entity_poly.entity_id
_entity_poly.type
_entity_poly.pdbx_seq_one_letter_code
_entity_poly.pdbx_strand_id
1 'polypeptide(L)'
;PVYSDVDVDLFRNHMDPDFHPDVDWRDVILRDYTWNQQYFLSASGGGEVARYYISAGFTTKDAIFKQDKGVNKYNTNVNYNKFNFRANVDVNVTSTTTLSLNEETVIVTQNYPGYGNDSKVLWQAQSNLTPVTVPLMYTTGQAPGYGTDKSNISPYVLLNMTGYRKFYSNDNKITMQLNQDLKMITPGLSIAGLVNINSIGARTQVREKMPAIYYAHGYKRDGTLDLEKISDAVEPYYTNWNDTERRIYWDFRLNYDQTFNKVHKVGALVKAEWSDYEASKYNQLLTAIPKRYNSYSSRFSYSYDDTYMAEFNMGYTGSEAFEKGKKFGWFPAVSIGWAPTQYRFWRNKDNFINYFKIRASYGIVGNDRLTWDDSVRFPYLTLIGYTGSGSWNNGSGLTETQVGSSNLRWEKAKKADIGIDARFFHERFEMTVDFFQDIRSGIYQQRQSVPEEMGLPSLPWANVGEMKSWGMDGHISYTQPLGDNDKYLIVRANYTQSMNKITNFEEDLKKYDYQSAVGYQSGVNRGLIALGLFKDQADIDNSPRQDFGNYLPGDIKYKDVNGDGIVNWDDIVPLKYSYVPQIQYGFATEFNWKNFNVSVLFEGVSRVTFFKGGNMYQPFSGSTAGNVITDFANPANRWISREISGDPATENPNAKYPRLYYGGSSNNSQSSSFWLSDGSYLRLKNVQVSYTLKNQFLKKFGLQKAVISVIGDNLAVWSKEKMLDPAQAGDNGTVYPVQRVYTLQLNLSF
;
A
#
# COMPACT_ATOMS: atom_id res chain seq x y z
N PRO A 1 3.17 31.94 -29.48
CA PRO A 1 3.35 31.96 -28.03
C PRO A 1 2.03 32.31 -27.35
N VAL A 2 1.76 31.76 -26.18
CA VAL A 2 0.57 32.09 -25.39
C VAL A 2 0.75 33.46 -24.73
N TYR A 3 2.00 33.82 -24.39
CA TYR A 3 2.39 35.08 -23.79
C TYR A 3 3.22 35.91 -24.77
N SER A 4 3.00 37.21 -24.78
CA SER A 4 3.82 38.17 -25.51
C SER A 4 5.16 38.42 -24.78
N ASP A 5 6.11 39.08 -25.44
CA ASP A 5 7.37 39.47 -24.78
C ASP A 5 7.11 40.44 -23.61
N VAL A 6 6.08 41.27 -23.70
CA VAL A 6 5.66 42.18 -22.64
C VAL A 6 5.16 41.38 -21.43
N ASP A 7 4.32 40.34 -21.65
CA ASP A 7 3.84 39.46 -20.58
C ASP A 7 5.01 38.78 -19.87
N VAL A 8 5.99 38.25 -20.64
CA VAL A 8 7.20 37.60 -20.10
C VAL A 8 8.00 38.58 -19.23
N ASP A 9 8.11 39.85 -19.65
CA ASP A 9 8.81 40.89 -18.86
C ASP A 9 8.03 41.25 -17.58
N LEU A 10 6.69 41.31 -17.65
CA LEU A 10 5.84 41.56 -16.48
C LEU A 10 5.97 40.43 -15.42
N PHE A 11 5.96 39.16 -15.85
CA PHE A 11 6.22 38.01 -14.96
C PHE A 11 7.61 38.09 -14.34
N ARG A 12 8.65 38.29 -15.17
CA ARG A 12 10.05 38.33 -14.71
C ARG A 12 10.34 39.43 -13.71
N ASN A 13 9.71 40.58 -13.89
CA ASN A 13 9.93 41.76 -13.04
C ASN A 13 8.90 41.94 -11.93
N HIS A 14 7.95 40.98 -11.77
CA HIS A 14 6.88 40.99 -10.77
C HIS A 14 6.08 42.30 -10.76
N MET A 15 5.80 42.89 -11.93
CA MET A 15 5.19 44.20 -12.04
C MET A 15 3.67 44.23 -11.95
N ASP A 16 3.04 43.07 -12.17
CA ASP A 16 1.59 42.92 -12.12
C ASP A 16 1.24 41.60 -11.41
N PRO A 17 1.16 41.57 -10.09
CA PRO A 17 0.96 40.36 -9.30
C PRO A 17 -0.42 39.72 -9.48
N ASP A 18 -1.42 40.41 -10.00
CA ASP A 18 -2.77 39.92 -10.19
C ASP A 18 -2.93 39.13 -11.51
N PHE A 19 -2.29 39.59 -12.61
CA PHE A 19 -2.38 38.96 -13.93
C PHE A 19 -1.08 38.32 -14.38
N HIS A 20 0.04 38.73 -13.83
CA HIS A 20 1.37 38.19 -14.14
C HIS A 20 2.04 37.68 -12.85
N PRO A 21 1.37 36.73 -12.13
CA PRO A 21 1.92 36.18 -10.90
C PRO A 21 3.14 35.31 -11.19
N ASP A 22 4.04 35.21 -10.19
CA ASP A 22 5.13 34.24 -10.16
C ASP A 22 5.14 33.58 -8.78
N VAL A 23 4.40 32.48 -8.65
CA VAL A 23 4.16 31.80 -7.37
C VAL A 23 4.91 30.48 -7.33
N ASP A 24 5.88 30.35 -6.43
CA ASP A 24 6.43 29.04 -6.06
C ASP A 24 5.44 28.32 -5.13
N TRP A 25 4.58 27.50 -5.72
CA TRP A 25 3.53 26.78 -5.00
C TRP A 25 4.10 25.83 -3.94
N ARG A 26 5.31 25.30 -4.13
CA ARG A 26 5.92 24.42 -3.14
C ARG A 26 6.40 25.20 -1.93
N ASP A 27 7.07 26.33 -2.14
CA ASP A 27 7.49 27.20 -1.02
C ASP A 27 6.31 27.76 -0.25
N VAL A 28 5.22 28.10 -0.94
CA VAL A 28 3.98 28.63 -0.31
C VAL A 28 3.31 27.63 0.61
N ILE A 29 3.22 26.35 0.21
CA ILE A 29 2.44 25.35 0.95
C ILE A 29 3.29 24.37 1.78
N LEU A 30 4.61 24.30 1.57
CA LEU A 30 5.47 23.32 2.23
C LEU A 30 6.52 24.00 3.13
N ARG A 31 6.87 23.32 4.20
CA ARG A 31 8.00 23.61 5.09
C ARG A 31 9.21 22.78 4.64
N ASP A 32 10.41 23.29 4.87
CA ASP A 32 11.65 22.55 4.61
C ASP A 32 11.78 21.34 5.52
N TYR A 33 11.29 21.43 6.76
CA TYR A 33 11.34 20.34 7.75
C TYR A 33 10.17 20.41 8.72
N THR A 34 9.93 19.28 9.38
CA THR A 34 8.94 19.14 10.44
C THR A 34 9.47 18.29 11.57
N TRP A 35 8.85 18.39 12.74
CA TRP A 35 9.26 17.69 13.95
C TRP A 35 8.30 16.54 14.25
N ASN A 36 8.87 15.37 14.52
CA ASN A 36 8.16 14.21 15.03
C ASN A 36 8.73 13.86 16.40
N GLN A 37 7.86 13.46 17.34
CA GLN A 37 8.28 13.07 18.67
C GLN A 37 7.63 11.75 19.04
N GLN A 38 8.39 10.90 19.71
CA GLN A 38 7.90 9.63 20.22
C GLN A 38 8.44 9.39 21.62
N TYR A 39 7.53 9.06 22.52
CA TYR A 39 7.82 8.71 23.91
C TYR A 39 7.32 7.30 24.18
N PHE A 40 8.10 6.52 24.88
CA PHE A 40 7.73 5.17 25.26
C PHE A 40 8.23 4.88 26.66
N LEU A 41 7.34 4.37 27.51
CA LEU A 41 7.61 3.92 28.86
C LEU A 41 7.11 2.48 29.02
N SER A 42 7.92 1.62 29.65
CA SER A 42 7.45 0.29 30.03
C SER A 42 7.97 -0.10 31.39
N ALA A 43 7.18 -0.92 32.07
CA ALA A 43 7.54 -1.54 33.33
C ALA A 43 7.16 -3.02 33.30
N SER A 44 8.04 -3.88 33.76
CA SER A 44 7.77 -5.31 33.91
C SER A 44 8.26 -5.80 35.24
N GLY A 45 7.57 -6.75 35.80
CA GLY A 45 7.91 -7.33 37.09
C GLY A 45 7.04 -8.52 37.41
N GLY A 46 7.26 -9.10 38.59
CA GLY A 46 6.45 -10.18 39.09
C GLY A 46 7.20 -11.16 39.95
N GLY A 47 6.47 -12.19 40.38
CA GLY A 47 6.95 -13.30 41.19
C GLY A 47 6.28 -14.60 40.77
N GLU A 48 6.23 -15.54 41.69
CA GLU A 48 5.64 -16.87 41.45
C GLU A 48 4.14 -16.82 41.19
N VAL A 49 3.44 -15.87 41.83
CA VAL A 49 1.95 -15.76 41.74
C VAL A 49 1.49 -14.93 40.56
N ALA A 50 2.18 -13.80 40.31
CA ALA A 50 1.75 -12.91 39.21
C ALA A 50 2.95 -12.29 38.52
N ARG A 51 2.83 -12.09 37.22
CA ARG A 51 3.80 -11.39 36.33
C ARG A 51 3.05 -10.35 35.54
N TYR A 52 3.67 -9.20 35.33
CA TYR A 52 3.07 -8.13 34.54
C TYR A 52 4.07 -7.45 33.62
N TYR A 53 3.53 -6.94 32.54
CA TYR A 53 4.18 -6.00 31.64
C TYR A 53 3.19 -4.88 31.32
N ILE A 54 3.56 -3.63 31.60
CA ILE A 54 2.75 -2.45 31.32
C ILE A 54 3.58 -1.52 30.45
N SER A 55 2.98 -0.96 29.42
CA SER A 55 3.63 0.05 28.59
C SER A 55 2.68 1.15 28.15
N ALA A 56 3.23 2.35 27.98
CA ALA A 56 2.55 3.51 27.44
C ALA A 56 3.44 4.16 26.40
N GLY A 57 2.86 4.53 25.27
CA GLY A 57 3.54 5.24 24.19
C GLY A 57 2.75 6.43 23.73
N PHE A 58 3.45 7.50 23.37
CA PHE A 58 2.89 8.67 22.74
C PHE A 58 3.71 9.04 21.52
N THR A 59 3.05 9.25 20.38
CA THR A 59 3.69 9.66 19.13
C THR A 59 2.94 10.88 18.60
N THR A 60 3.68 11.93 18.24
CA THR A 60 3.14 13.08 17.52
C THR A 60 3.95 13.30 16.23
N LYS A 61 3.24 13.54 15.12
CA LYS A 61 3.83 13.82 13.81
C LYS A 61 3.08 14.97 13.16
N ASP A 62 3.82 15.94 12.68
CA ASP A 62 3.30 17.03 11.87
C ASP A 62 3.60 16.78 10.39
N ALA A 63 2.66 17.13 9.52
CA ALA A 63 2.92 17.17 8.09
C ALA A 63 3.77 18.39 7.72
N ILE A 64 4.37 18.32 6.53
CA ILE A 64 5.21 19.40 5.99
C ILE A 64 4.44 20.62 5.50
N PHE A 65 3.11 20.67 5.66
CA PHE A 65 2.31 21.80 5.20
C PHE A 65 2.56 23.07 6.03
N LYS A 66 2.60 24.20 5.32
CA LYS A 66 2.85 25.54 5.86
C LYS A 66 1.51 26.24 6.10
N GLN A 67 1.12 26.38 7.34
CA GLN A 67 -0.10 27.11 7.71
C GLN A 67 0.12 28.61 7.71
N ASP A 68 -0.79 29.36 7.10
CA ASP A 68 -0.83 30.82 7.23
C ASP A 68 -1.68 31.23 8.44
N LYS A 69 -1.00 31.65 9.52
CA LYS A 69 -1.63 32.07 10.77
C LYS A 69 -2.30 33.48 10.66
N GLY A 70 -1.99 34.23 9.62
CA GLY A 70 -2.62 35.50 9.34
C GLY A 70 -4.07 35.34 8.87
N VAL A 71 -4.35 34.26 8.15
CA VAL A 71 -5.69 33.98 7.61
C VAL A 71 -6.58 33.22 8.60
N ASN A 72 -5.99 32.31 9.39
CA ASN A 72 -6.75 31.46 10.30
C ASN A 72 -6.17 31.40 11.71
N LYS A 73 -7.07 31.44 12.70
CA LYS A 73 -6.73 31.24 14.13
C LYS A 73 -6.78 29.76 14.56
N TYR A 74 -7.25 28.87 13.70
CA TYR A 74 -7.32 27.43 13.97
C TYR A 74 -6.22 26.67 13.19
N ASN A 75 -5.88 25.47 13.66
CA ASN A 75 -4.87 24.65 13.02
C ASN A 75 -5.46 23.96 11.77
N THR A 76 -4.91 24.24 10.60
CA THR A 76 -5.24 23.61 9.31
C THR A 76 -4.18 22.61 8.85
N ASN A 77 -3.02 22.52 9.55
CA ASN A 77 -1.99 21.57 9.21
C ASN A 77 -2.46 20.15 9.52
N VAL A 78 -2.04 19.20 8.68
CA VAL A 78 -2.23 17.80 8.96
C VAL A 78 -1.29 17.38 10.09
N ASN A 79 -1.86 16.91 11.19
CA ASN A 79 -1.08 16.33 12.28
C ASN A 79 -1.67 15.00 12.72
N TYR A 80 -0.82 14.16 13.28
CA TYR A 80 -1.15 12.83 13.76
C TYR A 80 -0.64 12.66 15.18
N ASN A 81 -1.55 12.35 16.11
CA ASN A 81 -1.18 12.00 17.48
C ASN A 81 -1.71 10.59 17.77
N LYS A 82 -0.85 9.76 18.34
CA LYS A 82 -1.19 8.40 18.75
C LYS A 82 -0.76 8.19 20.19
N PHE A 83 -1.71 7.79 21.01
CA PHE A 83 -1.45 7.24 22.33
C PHE A 83 -1.73 5.73 22.29
N ASN A 84 -0.83 4.93 22.83
CA ASN A 84 -1.04 3.49 23.01
C ASN A 84 -0.71 3.11 24.44
N PHE A 85 -1.59 2.31 25.02
CA PHE A 85 -1.42 1.69 26.32
C PHE A 85 -1.53 0.19 26.16
N ARG A 86 -0.71 -0.56 26.90
CA ARG A 86 -0.80 -2.02 26.97
C ARG A 86 -0.54 -2.49 28.38
N ALA A 87 -1.38 -3.40 28.86
CA ALA A 87 -1.18 -4.11 30.11
C ALA A 87 -1.37 -5.62 29.88
N ASN A 88 -0.33 -6.39 30.18
CA ASN A 88 -0.38 -7.85 30.16
C ASN A 88 -0.13 -8.33 31.58
N VAL A 89 -1.01 -9.17 32.09
CA VAL A 89 -0.94 -9.73 33.44
C VAL A 89 -1.20 -11.22 33.37
N ASP A 90 -0.25 -12.02 33.87
CA ASP A 90 -0.43 -13.45 34.06
C ASP A 90 -0.52 -13.73 35.55
N VAL A 91 -1.54 -14.45 35.97
CA VAL A 91 -1.76 -14.86 37.35
C VAL A 91 -1.80 -16.38 37.44
N ASN A 92 -0.92 -16.98 38.20
CA ASN A 92 -0.95 -18.39 38.55
C ASN A 92 -2.01 -18.57 39.66
N VAL A 93 -3.27 -18.86 39.27
CA VAL A 93 -4.40 -19.04 40.19
C VAL A 93 -4.18 -20.27 41.07
N THR A 94 -3.58 -21.29 40.45
CA THR A 94 -3.09 -22.49 41.12
C THR A 94 -1.74 -22.90 40.51
N SER A 95 -1.13 -23.95 41.06
CA SER A 95 0.11 -24.52 40.48
C SER A 95 -0.08 -25.10 39.05
N THR A 96 -1.32 -25.26 38.59
CA THR A 96 -1.68 -25.84 37.28
C THR A 96 -2.60 -24.95 36.48
N THR A 97 -3.06 -23.81 37.02
CA THR A 97 -4.01 -22.91 36.38
C THR A 97 -3.38 -21.51 36.22
N THR A 98 -3.27 -21.02 35.02
CA THR A 98 -2.83 -19.64 34.73
C THR A 98 -3.94 -18.88 34.05
N LEU A 99 -4.26 -17.70 34.60
CA LEU A 99 -5.14 -16.72 33.99
C LEU A 99 -4.29 -15.60 33.39
N SER A 100 -4.41 -15.36 32.10
CA SER A 100 -3.77 -14.26 31.39
C SER A 100 -4.80 -13.21 30.99
N LEU A 101 -4.54 -11.95 31.32
CA LEU A 101 -5.32 -10.79 30.89
C LEU A 101 -4.39 -9.87 30.09
N ASN A 102 -4.75 -9.62 28.83
CA ASN A 102 -4.06 -8.66 27.97
C ASN A 102 -5.04 -7.59 27.54
N GLU A 103 -4.67 -6.35 27.76
CA GLU A 103 -5.41 -5.17 27.36
C GLU A 103 -4.52 -4.29 26.48
N GLU A 104 -5.05 -3.83 25.36
CA GLU A 104 -4.41 -2.87 24.47
C GLU A 104 -5.42 -1.80 24.08
N THR A 105 -5.07 -0.53 24.36
CA THR A 105 -5.83 0.63 23.95
C THR A 105 -4.96 1.49 23.02
N VAL A 106 -5.49 1.82 21.85
CA VAL A 106 -4.86 2.75 20.90
C VAL A 106 -5.81 3.89 20.61
N ILE A 107 -5.39 5.11 20.92
CA ILE A 107 -6.14 6.33 20.61
C ILE A 107 -5.37 7.09 19.54
N VAL A 108 -6.06 7.43 18.45
CA VAL A 108 -5.51 8.24 17.36
C VAL A 108 -6.34 9.51 17.21
N THR A 109 -5.66 10.64 17.09
CA THR A 109 -6.27 11.89 16.68
C THR A 109 -5.51 12.45 15.48
N GLN A 110 -6.25 12.90 14.46
CA GLN A 110 -5.68 13.54 13.28
C GLN A 110 -6.45 14.82 12.99
N ASN A 111 -5.73 15.81 12.48
CA ASN A 111 -6.30 17.05 11.97
C ASN A 111 -6.02 17.16 10.48
N TYR A 112 -6.95 17.69 9.72
CA TYR A 112 -6.87 17.92 8.28
C TYR A 112 -7.46 19.29 7.92
N PRO A 113 -7.12 19.86 6.75
CA PRO A 113 -7.88 20.96 6.17
C PRO A 113 -9.36 20.60 6.00
N GLY A 114 -10.24 21.58 5.93
CA GLY A 114 -11.69 21.35 5.86
C GLY A 114 -12.10 20.62 4.58
N TYR A 115 -11.53 21.00 3.45
CA TYR A 115 -11.86 20.41 2.15
C TYR A 115 -10.97 19.17 1.84
N GLY A 116 -11.60 18.10 1.32
CA GLY A 116 -10.92 16.85 1.01
C GLY A 116 -10.79 15.90 2.20
N ASN A 117 -10.74 14.60 1.94
CA ASN A 117 -10.64 13.57 2.98
C ASN A 117 -9.21 13.25 3.37
N ASP A 118 -8.24 13.67 2.55
CA ASP A 118 -6.81 13.44 2.74
C ASP A 118 -5.96 14.54 2.10
N SER A 119 -4.65 14.46 2.25
CA SER A 119 -3.72 15.41 1.63
C SER A 119 -3.61 15.25 0.10
N LYS A 120 -4.19 14.22 -0.49
CA LYS A 120 -4.11 13.94 -1.93
C LYS A 120 -4.66 15.11 -2.75
N VAL A 121 -5.78 15.71 -2.29
CA VAL A 121 -6.40 16.88 -2.93
C VAL A 121 -5.42 18.06 -3.05
N LEU A 122 -4.59 18.28 -2.03
CA LEU A 122 -3.57 19.34 -2.06
C LEU A 122 -2.49 19.06 -3.11
N TRP A 123 -2.04 17.82 -3.24
CA TRP A 123 -1.04 17.42 -4.23
C TRP A 123 -1.59 17.45 -5.64
N GLN A 124 -2.84 17.04 -5.85
CA GLN A 124 -3.51 17.16 -7.15
C GLN A 124 -3.67 18.62 -7.56
N ALA A 125 -4.13 19.48 -6.66
CA ALA A 125 -4.28 20.92 -6.94
C ALA A 125 -2.92 21.55 -7.29
N GLN A 126 -1.85 21.19 -6.57
CA GLN A 126 -0.50 21.70 -6.85
C GLN A 126 0.01 21.22 -8.22
N SER A 127 -0.26 19.98 -8.63
CA SER A 127 0.19 19.44 -9.90
C SER A 127 -0.47 20.09 -11.13
N ASN A 128 -1.62 20.73 -10.94
CA ASN A 128 -2.36 21.42 -12.00
C ASN A 128 -1.88 22.87 -12.23
N LEU A 129 -0.99 23.37 -11.38
CA LEU A 129 -0.57 24.79 -11.39
C LEU A 129 0.85 24.96 -11.93
N THR A 130 1.03 26.04 -12.70
CA THR A 130 2.34 26.62 -12.99
C THR A 130 2.56 27.85 -12.11
N PRO A 131 3.79 28.37 -11.99
CA PRO A 131 4.03 29.64 -11.28
C PRO A 131 3.18 30.80 -11.76
N VAL A 132 2.82 30.80 -13.05
CA VAL A 132 2.13 31.92 -13.71
C VAL A 132 0.62 31.70 -13.90
N THR A 133 0.05 30.62 -13.36
CA THR A 133 -1.37 30.27 -13.60
C THR A 133 -2.33 31.22 -12.89
N VAL A 134 -2.06 31.54 -11.61
CA VAL A 134 -2.99 32.31 -10.76
C VAL A 134 -2.21 32.91 -9.59
N PRO A 135 -2.56 34.11 -9.10
CA PRO A 135 -1.94 34.67 -7.91
C PRO A 135 -2.31 33.87 -6.65
N LEU A 136 -1.54 34.05 -5.59
CA LEU A 136 -1.83 33.49 -4.28
C LEU A 136 -3.20 33.96 -3.75
N MET A 137 -3.38 35.26 -3.78
CA MET A 137 -4.61 36.03 -3.53
C MET A 137 -4.56 37.26 -4.42
N TYR A 138 -5.71 37.75 -4.88
CA TYR A 138 -5.72 39.06 -5.53
C TYR A 138 -5.28 40.16 -4.55
N THR A 139 -4.67 41.21 -5.05
CA THR A 139 -4.22 42.34 -4.24
C THR A 139 -5.36 43.01 -3.45
N THR A 140 -6.59 42.86 -3.92
CA THR A 140 -7.83 43.29 -3.26
C THR A 140 -8.35 42.27 -2.21
N GLY A 141 -7.65 41.16 -1.97
CA GLY A 141 -7.92 40.19 -0.90
C GLY A 141 -8.90 39.06 -1.23
N GLN A 142 -9.35 38.96 -2.47
CA GLN A 142 -10.23 37.86 -2.89
C GLN A 142 -9.45 36.58 -3.26
N ALA A 143 -10.09 35.43 -3.01
CA ALA A 143 -9.54 34.12 -3.38
C ALA A 143 -9.72 33.89 -4.88
N PRO A 144 -8.64 33.59 -5.65
CA PRO A 144 -8.71 33.38 -7.08
C PRO A 144 -9.18 31.98 -7.45
N GLY A 145 -9.96 31.89 -8.54
CA GLY A 145 -10.23 30.65 -9.27
C GLY A 145 -9.44 30.57 -10.56
N TYR A 146 -9.24 29.37 -11.10
CA TYR A 146 -8.49 29.15 -12.33
C TYR A 146 -9.07 27.98 -13.15
N GLY A 147 -8.54 27.77 -14.33
CA GLY A 147 -9.00 26.74 -15.27
C GLY A 147 -10.04 27.24 -16.25
N THR A 148 -10.52 26.34 -17.11
CA THR A 148 -11.49 26.67 -18.16
C THR A 148 -12.86 27.07 -17.62
N ASP A 149 -13.29 26.37 -16.60
CA ASP A 149 -14.55 26.63 -15.88
C ASP A 149 -14.39 27.63 -14.73
N LYS A 150 -13.16 28.08 -14.49
CA LYS A 150 -12.77 29.01 -13.42
C LYS A 150 -13.09 28.50 -11.99
N SER A 151 -13.47 27.21 -11.85
CA SER A 151 -13.93 26.65 -10.58
C SER A 151 -12.81 25.99 -9.78
N ASN A 152 -11.61 25.80 -10.37
CA ASN A 152 -10.48 25.22 -9.67
C ASN A 152 -9.94 26.17 -8.60
N ILE A 153 -9.49 25.58 -7.49
CA ILE A 153 -9.08 26.29 -6.29
C ILE A 153 -7.61 25.96 -5.99
N SER A 154 -6.83 26.98 -5.66
CA SER A 154 -5.41 26.81 -5.37
C SER A 154 -5.16 26.00 -4.09
N PRO A 155 -4.02 25.27 -3.97
CA PRO A 155 -3.69 24.51 -2.77
C PRO A 155 -3.52 25.42 -1.54
N TYR A 156 -3.18 26.70 -1.70
CA TYR A 156 -3.12 27.67 -0.61
C TYR A 156 -4.51 27.92 0.00
N VAL A 157 -5.52 28.15 -0.85
CA VAL A 157 -6.91 28.34 -0.41
C VAL A 157 -7.44 27.06 0.24
N LEU A 158 -7.19 25.90 -0.39
CA LEU A 158 -7.59 24.59 0.16
C LEU A 158 -7.00 24.33 1.54
N LEU A 159 -5.72 24.65 1.73
CA LEU A 159 -5.03 24.44 3.00
C LEU A 159 -5.48 25.42 4.08
N ASN A 160 -5.65 26.72 3.72
CA ASN A 160 -5.75 27.79 4.72
C ASN A 160 -7.17 28.33 4.90
N MET A 161 -8.09 28.19 3.95
CA MET A 161 -9.37 28.91 3.97
C MET A 161 -10.62 28.02 4.06
N THR A 162 -10.46 26.70 4.10
CA THR A 162 -11.57 25.74 4.01
C THR A 162 -12.07 25.19 5.35
N GLY A 163 -11.55 25.67 6.47
CA GLY A 163 -11.90 25.12 7.77
C GLY A 163 -10.98 23.98 8.21
N TYR A 164 -11.51 23.01 8.96
CA TYR A 164 -10.75 21.87 9.42
C TYR A 164 -11.62 20.63 9.64
N ARG A 165 -10.97 19.46 9.61
CA ARG A 165 -11.54 18.16 9.98
C ARG A 165 -10.72 17.55 11.10
N LYS A 166 -11.40 16.99 12.10
CA LYS A 166 -10.77 16.23 13.19
C LYS A 166 -11.25 14.79 13.16
N PHE A 167 -10.30 13.90 13.00
CA PHE A 167 -10.52 12.47 13.15
C PHE A 167 -10.07 12.03 14.54
N TYR A 168 -10.89 11.21 15.17
CA TYR A 168 -10.61 10.53 16.42
C TYR A 168 -10.93 9.05 16.26
N SER A 169 -10.05 8.18 16.72
CA SER A 169 -10.28 6.73 16.78
C SER A 169 -9.79 6.19 18.11
N ASN A 170 -10.57 5.27 18.66
CA ASN A 170 -10.24 4.51 19.85
C ASN A 170 -10.42 3.01 19.55
N ASP A 171 -9.31 2.26 19.57
CA ASP A 171 -9.28 0.80 19.39
C ASP A 171 -8.91 0.16 20.73
N ASN A 172 -9.87 -0.60 21.29
CA ASN A 172 -9.70 -1.33 22.55
C ASN A 172 -9.76 -2.81 22.29
N LYS A 173 -8.72 -3.52 22.71
CA LYS A 173 -8.62 -4.96 22.58
C LYS A 173 -8.35 -5.61 23.93
N ILE A 174 -9.28 -6.42 24.39
CA ILE A 174 -9.18 -7.16 25.64
C ILE A 174 -9.14 -8.64 25.31
N THR A 175 -8.11 -9.33 25.78
CA THR A 175 -7.98 -10.78 25.66
C THR A 175 -7.85 -11.40 27.04
N MET A 176 -8.73 -12.33 27.35
CA MET A 176 -8.68 -13.14 28.56
C MET A 176 -8.44 -14.59 28.16
N GLN A 177 -7.44 -15.23 28.72
CA GLN A 177 -7.11 -16.63 28.47
C GLN A 177 -6.94 -17.37 29.77
N LEU A 178 -7.59 -18.53 29.89
CA LEU A 178 -7.41 -19.48 30.97
C LEU A 178 -6.66 -20.70 30.43
N ASN A 179 -5.54 -21.04 31.03
CA ASN A 179 -4.78 -22.23 30.72
C ASN A 179 -4.80 -23.17 31.94
N GLN A 180 -5.13 -24.42 31.71
CA GLN A 180 -5.15 -25.46 32.74
C GLN A 180 -4.25 -26.61 32.30
N ASP A 181 -3.19 -26.87 33.08
CA ASP A 181 -2.37 -28.06 32.96
C ASP A 181 -3.15 -29.28 33.55
N LEU A 182 -3.28 -30.30 32.72
CA LEU A 182 -4.01 -31.53 33.07
C LEU A 182 -3.07 -32.71 33.32
N LYS A 183 -1.83 -32.42 33.80
CA LYS A 183 -0.83 -33.45 34.14
C LYS A 183 -1.31 -34.49 35.13
N MET A 184 -2.37 -34.22 35.89
CA MET A 184 -3.05 -35.19 36.76
C MET A 184 -3.73 -36.34 35.97
N ILE A 185 -4.09 -36.09 34.70
CA ILE A 185 -4.68 -37.06 33.79
C ILE A 185 -3.56 -37.76 33.01
N THR A 186 -2.74 -36.96 32.34
CA THR A 186 -1.54 -37.46 31.64
C THR A 186 -0.53 -36.30 31.45
N PRO A 187 0.77 -36.56 31.64
CA PRO A 187 1.80 -35.56 31.38
C PRO A 187 1.71 -35.01 29.96
N GLY A 188 1.86 -33.68 29.82
CA GLY A 188 1.79 -32.99 28.53
C GLY A 188 0.41 -32.61 28.04
N LEU A 189 -0.65 -32.99 28.74
CA LEU A 189 -2.02 -32.60 28.40
C LEU A 189 -2.36 -31.23 29.01
N SER A 190 -2.93 -30.34 28.24
CA SER A 190 -3.46 -29.04 28.71
C SER A 190 -4.71 -28.63 27.95
N ILE A 191 -5.55 -27.83 28.60
CA ILE A 191 -6.71 -27.19 27.98
C ILE A 191 -6.59 -25.68 28.14
N ALA A 192 -6.99 -24.94 27.12
CA ALA A 192 -7.06 -23.50 27.15
C ALA A 192 -8.36 -22.98 26.59
N GLY A 193 -8.90 -21.94 27.23
CA GLY A 193 -10.04 -21.17 26.71
C GLY A 193 -9.63 -19.70 26.58
N LEU A 194 -9.99 -19.06 25.47
CA LEU A 194 -9.69 -17.66 25.20
C LEU A 194 -10.95 -16.93 24.76
N VAL A 195 -11.10 -15.70 25.26
CA VAL A 195 -12.07 -14.71 24.77
C VAL A 195 -11.31 -13.46 24.40
N ASN A 196 -11.54 -12.95 23.20
CA ASN A 196 -11.02 -11.66 22.75
C ASN A 196 -12.20 -10.77 22.36
N ILE A 197 -12.22 -9.56 22.89
CA ILE A 197 -13.17 -8.51 22.53
C ILE A 197 -12.35 -7.37 21.94
N ASN A 198 -12.63 -7.03 20.68
CA ASN A 198 -12.07 -5.86 20.01
C ASN A 198 -13.20 -4.89 19.70
N SER A 199 -13.06 -3.63 20.13
CA SER A 199 -14.04 -2.56 19.91
C SER A 199 -13.31 -1.33 19.36
N ILE A 200 -13.71 -0.92 18.17
CA ILE A 200 -13.18 0.29 17.51
C ILE A 200 -14.30 1.32 17.43
N GLY A 201 -14.05 2.51 17.98
CA GLY A 201 -14.91 3.67 17.79
C GLY A 201 -14.14 4.73 17.00
N ALA A 202 -14.69 5.19 15.89
CA ALA A 202 -14.11 6.28 15.11
C ALA A 202 -15.12 7.42 14.95
N ARG A 203 -14.62 8.66 14.97
CA ARG A 203 -15.44 9.85 14.78
C ARG A 203 -14.69 10.84 13.94
N THR A 204 -15.31 11.34 12.87
CA THR A 204 -14.84 12.47 12.09
C THR A 204 -15.74 13.68 12.30
N GLN A 205 -15.18 14.76 12.83
CA GLN A 205 -15.85 16.05 12.96
C GLN A 205 -15.37 16.96 11.83
N VAL A 206 -16.29 17.48 11.06
CA VAL A 206 -16.02 18.39 9.95
C VAL A 206 -16.57 19.77 10.31
N ARG A 207 -15.72 20.77 10.20
CA ARG A 207 -16.09 22.19 10.22
C ARG A 207 -15.53 22.82 8.95
N GLU A 208 -16.31 22.72 7.92
CA GLU A 208 -15.94 23.14 6.57
C GLU A 208 -16.58 24.48 6.25
N LYS A 209 -15.84 25.32 5.57
CA LYS A 209 -16.28 26.55 4.95
C LYS A 209 -15.58 26.70 3.60
N MET A 210 -16.05 27.55 2.74
CA MET A 210 -15.36 27.90 1.50
C MET A 210 -15.43 29.43 1.33
N PRO A 211 -14.33 30.11 1.00
CA PRO A 211 -14.40 31.52 0.64
C PRO A 211 -15.14 31.69 -0.71
N ALA A 212 -15.69 32.85 -0.96
CA ALA A 212 -16.13 33.20 -2.30
C ALA A 212 -14.93 33.19 -3.25
N ILE A 213 -15.10 32.62 -4.44
CA ILE A 213 -14.06 32.49 -5.44
C ILE A 213 -14.32 33.48 -6.57
N TYR A 214 -13.29 34.13 -7.02
CA TYR A 214 -13.33 35.19 -8.01
C TYR A 214 -12.38 34.87 -9.18
N TYR A 215 -12.74 35.40 -10.34
CA TYR A 215 -11.89 35.42 -11.53
C TYR A 215 -11.74 36.85 -12.02
N ALA A 216 -10.50 37.28 -12.28
CA ALA A 216 -10.23 38.62 -12.78
C ALA A 216 -10.20 38.63 -14.31
N HIS A 217 -10.94 39.50 -14.94
CA HIS A 217 -10.95 39.69 -16.40
C HIS A 217 -9.96 40.76 -16.89
N GLY A 218 -9.54 41.63 -16.03
CA GLY A 218 -8.66 42.76 -16.35
C GLY A 218 -8.77 43.90 -15.32
N TYR A 219 -8.26 45.06 -15.71
CA TYR A 219 -8.46 46.28 -14.95
C TYR A 219 -9.55 47.13 -15.58
N LYS A 220 -10.42 47.70 -14.75
CA LYS A 220 -11.38 48.72 -15.15
C LYS A 220 -10.65 50.00 -15.49
N ARG A 221 -11.39 50.97 -16.11
CA ARG A 221 -10.82 52.28 -16.48
C ARG A 221 -10.30 53.12 -15.31
N ASP A 222 -10.79 52.85 -14.10
CA ASP A 222 -10.37 53.49 -12.85
C ASP A 222 -9.17 52.77 -12.20
N GLY A 223 -8.61 51.76 -12.81
CA GLY A 223 -7.47 50.98 -12.29
C GLY A 223 -7.86 49.89 -11.27
N THR A 224 -9.13 49.70 -10.96
CA THR A 224 -9.57 48.58 -10.10
C THR A 224 -9.68 47.28 -10.88
N LEU A 225 -9.53 46.13 -10.20
CA LEU A 225 -9.73 44.81 -10.81
C LEU A 225 -11.18 44.61 -11.21
N ASP A 226 -11.38 44.08 -12.41
CA ASP A 226 -12.68 43.60 -12.91
C ASP A 226 -12.87 42.13 -12.49
N LEU A 227 -13.53 41.96 -11.36
CA LEU A 227 -13.71 40.63 -10.73
C LEU A 227 -15.09 40.08 -11.00
N GLU A 228 -15.16 38.90 -11.56
CA GLU A 228 -16.33 38.03 -11.65
C GLU A 228 -16.35 37.09 -10.44
N LYS A 229 -17.45 37.05 -9.70
CA LYS A 229 -17.65 36.06 -8.64
C LYS A 229 -18.10 34.74 -9.24
N ILE A 230 -17.27 33.70 -9.12
CA ILE A 230 -17.51 32.37 -9.68
C ILE A 230 -18.35 31.50 -8.75
N SER A 231 -18.07 31.58 -7.43
CA SER A 231 -18.86 30.89 -6.43
C SER A 231 -19.08 31.75 -5.20
N ASP A 232 -20.25 31.61 -4.58
CA ASP A 232 -20.53 32.23 -3.29
C ASP A 232 -19.71 31.59 -2.17
N ALA A 233 -19.46 32.36 -1.11
CA ALA A 233 -18.91 31.79 0.12
C ALA A 233 -19.90 30.78 0.70
N VAL A 234 -19.34 29.66 1.15
CA VAL A 234 -20.08 28.68 1.96
C VAL A 234 -19.80 28.99 3.40
N GLU A 235 -20.84 29.37 4.14
CA GLU A 235 -20.75 29.62 5.57
C GLU A 235 -20.32 28.36 6.33
N PRO A 236 -19.60 28.50 7.47
CA PRO A 236 -19.15 27.38 8.24
C PRO A 236 -20.29 26.44 8.62
N TYR A 237 -20.26 25.20 8.17
CA TYR A 237 -21.20 24.17 8.57
C TYR A 237 -20.49 23.06 9.35
N TYR A 238 -21.26 22.38 10.18
CA TYR A 238 -20.80 21.27 10.98
C TYR A 238 -21.48 19.97 10.56
N THR A 239 -20.68 18.95 10.35
CA THR A 239 -21.18 17.58 10.24
C THR A 239 -20.25 16.61 10.98
N ASN A 240 -20.76 15.43 11.31
CA ASN A 240 -19.96 14.37 11.89
C ASN A 240 -20.36 13.02 11.33
N TRP A 241 -19.39 12.13 11.26
CA TRP A 241 -19.58 10.71 10.96
C TRP A 241 -19.02 9.91 12.13
N ASN A 242 -19.76 8.90 12.55
CA ASN A 242 -19.35 7.98 13.59
C ASN A 242 -19.37 6.57 13.03
N ASP A 243 -18.26 5.87 13.19
CA ASP A 243 -18.14 4.46 12.84
C ASP A 243 -17.79 3.66 14.10
N THR A 244 -18.46 2.55 14.28
CA THR A 244 -18.15 1.60 15.37
C THR A 244 -18.00 0.21 14.78
N GLU A 245 -17.04 -0.52 15.30
CA GLU A 245 -16.82 -1.91 14.96
C GLU A 245 -16.65 -2.72 16.25
N ARG A 246 -17.20 -3.90 16.27
CA ARG A 246 -17.04 -4.84 17.39
C ARG A 246 -16.75 -6.22 16.84
N ARG A 247 -15.72 -6.86 17.39
CA ARG A 247 -15.45 -8.28 17.16
C ARG A 247 -15.36 -8.99 18.48
N ILE A 248 -16.09 -10.10 18.62
CA ILE A 248 -15.96 -11.04 19.70
C ILE A 248 -15.44 -12.34 19.12
N TYR A 249 -14.38 -12.86 19.71
CA TYR A 249 -13.73 -14.09 19.30
C TYR A 249 -13.55 -14.99 20.49
N TRP A 250 -13.84 -16.27 20.30
CA TRP A 250 -13.72 -17.32 21.32
C TRP A 250 -12.95 -18.48 20.73
N ASP A 251 -12.07 -19.08 21.51
CA ASP A 251 -11.51 -20.37 21.16
C ASP A 251 -11.35 -21.28 22.38
N PHE A 252 -11.42 -22.57 22.10
CA PHE A 252 -11.11 -23.64 23.04
C PHE A 252 -10.09 -24.55 22.39
N ARG A 253 -9.04 -24.88 23.15
CA ARG A 253 -7.90 -25.68 22.70
C ARG A 253 -7.65 -26.83 23.66
N LEU A 254 -7.46 -28.01 23.11
CA LEU A 254 -6.91 -29.17 23.81
C LEU A 254 -5.54 -29.45 23.20
N ASN A 255 -4.48 -29.35 24.02
CA ASN A 255 -3.11 -29.57 23.59
C ASN A 255 -2.53 -30.79 24.30
N TYR A 256 -1.77 -31.58 23.57
CA TYR A 256 -0.96 -32.65 24.09
C TYR A 256 0.44 -32.57 23.51
N ASP A 257 1.47 -32.43 24.37
CA ASP A 257 2.87 -32.36 23.97
C ASP A 257 3.67 -33.22 24.93
N GLN A 258 4.23 -34.33 24.41
CA GLN A 258 4.95 -35.28 25.24
C GLN A 258 6.16 -35.85 24.48
N THR A 259 7.24 -36.07 25.24
CA THR A 259 8.42 -36.74 24.74
C THR A 259 8.55 -38.12 25.39
N PHE A 260 8.51 -39.17 24.57
CA PHE A 260 8.68 -40.54 24.99
C PHE A 260 10.11 -41.01 24.70
N ASN A 261 10.67 -41.80 25.62
CA ASN A 261 12.02 -42.37 25.52
C ASN A 261 13.09 -41.36 25.11
N LYS A 262 12.90 -40.04 25.40
CA LYS A 262 13.79 -38.93 25.08
C LYS A 262 13.97 -38.65 23.58
N VAL A 263 13.36 -39.44 22.68
CA VAL A 263 13.58 -39.35 21.22
C VAL A 263 12.27 -39.18 20.44
N HIS A 264 11.13 -39.62 20.97
CA HIS A 264 9.84 -39.54 20.28
C HIS A 264 9.07 -38.32 20.82
N LYS A 265 9.02 -37.22 20.07
CA LYS A 265 8.21 -36.06 20.41
C LYS A 265 6.87 -36.15 19.68
N VAL A 266 5.78 -36.16 20.42
CA VAL A 266 4.42 -36.23 19.90
C VAL A 266 3.68 -34.99 20.34
N GLY A 267 3.11 -34.25 19.36
CA GLY A 267 2.24 -33.12 19.61
C GLY A 267 0.88 -33.34 18.97
N ALA A 268 -0.18 -32.98 19.69
CA ALA A 268 -1.54 -32.95 19.17
C ALA A 268 -2.25 -31.69 19.67
N LEU A 269 -2.98 -31.02 18.77
CA LEU A 269 -3.83 -29.88 19.07
C LEU A 269 -5.18 -30.10 18.42
N VAL A 270 -6.25 -29.89 19.19
CA VAL A 270 -7.60 -29.73 18.65
C VAL A 270 -8.14 -28.42 19.14
N LYS A 271 -8.69 -27.62 18.22
CA LYS A 271 -9.18 -26.28 18.46
C LYS A 271 -10.57 -26.10 17.86
N ALA A 272 -11.45 -25.44 18.59
CA ALA A 272 -12.72 -24.93 18.10
C ALA A 272 -12.78 -23.43 18.33
N GLU A 273 -13.19 -22.67 17.31
CA GLU A 273 -13.24 -21.21 17.38
C GLU A 273 -14.50 -20.62 16.75
N TRP A 274 -14.94 -19.50 17.28
CA TRP A 274 -16.08 -18.73 16.80
C TRP A 274 -15.71 -17.25 16.77
N SER A 275 -16.21 -16.55 15.77
CA SER A 275 -16.04 -15.10 15.64
C SER A 275 -17.37 -14.47 15.23
N ASP A 276 -17.71 -13.37 15.89
CA ASP A 276 -18.83 -12.48 15.56
C ASP A 276 -18.27 -11.07 15.34
N TYR A 277 -18.54 -10.49 14.17
CA TYR A 277 -18.09 -9.15 13.79
C TYR A 277 -19.26 -8.31 13.33
N GLU A 278 -19.38 -7.13 13.89
CA GLU A 278 -20.43 -6.14 13.60
C GLU A 278 -19.80 -4.77 13.36
N ALA A 279 -20.30 -4.00 12.38
CA ALA A 279 -19.84 -2.65 12.09
C ALA A 279 -21.00 -1.73 11.72
N SER A 280 -21.03 -0.53 12.31
CA SER A 280 -22.09 0.48 12.07
C SER A 280 -21.99 1.19 10.72
N LYS A 281 -20.85 1.11 10.03
CA LYS A 281 -20.64 1.72 8.71
C LYS A 281 -21.52 1.09 7.61
N TYR A 282 -22.09 -0.08 7.88
CA TYR A 282 -22.96 -0.77 6.96
C TYR A 282 -24.40 -0.31 7.18
N ASN A 283 -24.93 0.44 6.22
CA ASN A 283 -26.26 1.04 6.27
C ASN A 283 -27.33 0.27 5.46
N GLN A 284 -26.95 -0.81 4.81
CA GLN A 284 -27.86 -1.70 4.09
C GLN A 284 -28.23 -2.91 4.95
N LEU A 285 -29.46 -3.37 4.85
CA LEU A 285 -30.03 -4.46 5.69
C LEU A 285 -29.11 -5.69 5.73
N LEU A 286 -28.61 -6.16 4.61
CA LEU A 286 -27.80 -7.38 4.54
C LEU A 286 -26.36 -7.15 5.06
N THR A 287 -25.78 -5.98 4.77
CA THR A 287 -24.43 -5.67 5.25
C THR A 287 -24.38 -5.38 6.74
N ALA A 288 -25.53 -4.97 7.35
CA ALA A 288 -25.66 -4.74 8.79
C ALA A 288 -25.75 -6.04 9.62
N ILE A 289 -26.01 -7.18 8.98
CA ILE A 289 -26.03 -8.48 9.67
C ILE A 289 -24.60 -8.82 10.13
N PRO A 290 -24.36 -9.18 11.41
CA PRO A 290 -23.05 -9.57 11.88
C PRO A 290 -22.41 -10.69 11.07
N LYS A 291 -21.11 -10.60 10.81
CA LYS A 291 -20.35 -11.66 10.13
C LYS A 291 -19.91 -12.72 11.13
N ARG A 292 -20.24 -13.96 10.87
CA ARG A 292 -19.98 -15.08 11.77
C ARG A 292 -19.14 -16.16 11.09
N TYR A 293 -18.11 -16.60 11.80
CA TYR A 293 -17.26 -17.70 11.39
C TYR A 293 -17.23 -18.76 12.49
N ASN A 294 -17.29 -20.02 12.07
CA ASN A 294 -17.01 -21.18 12.91
C ASN A 294 -15.88 -21.96 12.27
N SER A 295 -14.87 -22.30 13.06
CA SER A 295 -13.76 -23.11 12.56
C SER A 295 -13.35 -24.15 13.58
N TYR A 296 -13.07 -25.35 13.08
CA TYR A 296 -12.51 -26.47 13.82
C TYR A 296 -11.20 -26.82 13.19
N SER A 297 -10.15 -26.96 13.99
CA SER A 297 -8.82 -27.30 13.47
C SER A 297 -8.14 -28.33 14.34
N SER A 298 -7.31 -29.14 13.72
CA SER A 298 -6.44 -30.08 14.42
C SER A 298 -5.05 -30.08 13.81
N ARG A 299 -4.07 -30.34 14.66
CA ARG A 299 -2.68 -30.51 14.29
C ARG A 299 -2.14 -31.76 15.00
N PHE A 300 -1.42 -32.57 14.27
CA PHE A 300 -0.68 -33.72 14.78
C PHE A 300 0.75 -33.61 14.31
N SER A 301 1.68 -33.60 15.22
CA SER A 301 3.12 -33.51 14.93
C SER A 301 3.87 -34.65 15.57
N TYR A 302 4.87 -35.15 14.86
CA TYR A 302 5.75 -36.18 15.32
C TYR A 302 7.19 -35.87 14.94
N SER A 303 8.10 -36.02 15.88
CA SER A 303 9.54 -35.92 15.62
C SER A 303 10.27 -37.10 16.26
N TYR A 304 11.15 -37.72 15.50
CA TYR A 304 12.04 -38.78 15.96
C TYR A 304 13.47 -38.27 16.04
N ASP A 305 13.97 -38.14 17.27
CA ASP A 305 15.32 -37.66 17.63
C ASP A 305 15.73 -36.37 16.90
N ASP A 306 14.77 -35.48 16.66
CA ASP A 306 14.89 -34.24 15.86
C ASP A 306 15.46 -34.45 14.44
N THR A 307 15.56 -35.72 14.00
CA THR A 307 16.08 -36.10 12.69
C THR A 307 14.97 -36.18 11.64
N TYR A 308 13.86 -36.85 11.97
CA TYR A 308 12.69 -37.00 11.11
C TYR A 308 11.50 -36.31 11.74
N MET A 309 10.83 -35.48 10.98
CA MET A 309 9.69 -34.70 11.42
C MET A 309 8.54 -34.89 10.44
N ALA A 310 7.34 -35.01 10.98
CA ALA A 310 6.11 -35.02 10.20
C ALA A 310 5.03 -34.24 10.93
N GLU A 311 4.24 -33.50 10.19
CA GLU A 311 3.09 -32.77 10.72
C GLU A 311 1.89 -32.87 9.78
N PHE A 312 0.72 -33.08 10.35
CA PHE A 312 -0.56 -33.06 9.66
C PHE A 312 -1.45 -32.01 10.29
N ASN A 313 -2.01 -31.12 9.49
CA ASN A 313 -2.98 -30.12 9.89
C ASN A 313 -4.29 -30.32 9.14
N MET A 314 -5.41 -30.09 9.80
CA MET A 314 -6.73 -30.11 9.22
C MET A 314 -7.54 -28.91 9.71
N GLY A 315 -8.05 -28.11 8.79
CA GLY A 315 -9.02 -27.07 9.04
C GLY A 315 -10.39 -27.45 8.48
N TYR A 316 -11.45 -27.19 9.24
CA TYR A 316 -12.84 -27.33 8.82
C TYR A 316 -13.56 -26.04 9.17
N THR A 317 -13.70 -25.12 8.22
CA THR A 317 -14.16 -23.75 8.44
C THR A 317 -15.46 -23.49 7.69
N GLY A 318 -16.42 -22.88 8.39
CA GLY A 318 -17.73 -22.48 7.86
C GLY A 318 -17.80 -20.98 7.60
N SER A 319 -18.36 -20.60 6.44
CA SER A 319 -18.65 -19.23 6.06
C SER A 319 -20.12 -19.06 5.70
N GLU A 320 -20.68 -17.94 6.07
CA GLU A 320 -22.04 -17.55 5.70
C GLU A 320 -22.19 -17.03 4.27
N ALA A 321 -21.06 -16.79 3.57
CA ALA A 321 -21.07 -16.41 2.16
C ALA A 321 -21.66 -17.48 1.23
N PHE A 322 -21.83 -18.71 1.75
CA PHE A 322 -22.29 -19.84 0.96
C PHE A 322 -23.64 -20.37 1.45
N GLU A 323 -24.41 -20.92 0.50
CA GLU A 323 -25.70 -21.55 0.76
C GLU A 323 -25.60 -22.73 1.73
N LYS A 324 -26.71 -23.04 2.41
CA LYS A 324 -26.80 -24.23 3.30
C LYS A 324 -26.31 -25.49 2.58
N GLY A 325 -25.43 -26.25 3.23
CA GLY A 325 -24.79 -27.45 2.65
C GLY A 325 -23.46 -27.18 1.93
N LYS A 326 -23.11 -25.92 1.64
CA LYS A 326 -21.85 -25.53 1.00
C LYS A 326 -20.97 -24.64 1.90
N LYS A 327 -21.47 -24.30 3.12
CA LYS A 327 -20.81 -23.35 4.05
C LYS A 327 -19.42 -23.80 4.49
N PHE A 328 -19.23 -25.11 4.75
CA PHE A 328 -18.00 -25.63 5.30
C PHE A 328 -17.03 -26.13 4.24
N GLY A 329 -15.76 -25.73 4.38
CA GLY A 329 -14.64 -26.19 3.58
C GLY A 329 -13.63 -27.00 4.40
N TRP A 330 -13.02 -28.01 3.76
CA TRP A 330 -11.92 -28.80 4.31
C TRP A 330 -10.59 -28.31 3.76
N PHE A 331 -9.63 -28.08 4.68
CA PHE A 331 -8.33 -27.50 4.37
C PHE A 331 -7.21 -28.30 5.03
N PRO A 332 -6.84 -29.46 4.43
CA PRO A 332 -5.75 -30.28 4.93
C PRO A 332 -4.39 -29.71 4.53
N ALA A 333 -3.38 -29.93 5.38
CA ALA A 333 -2.00 -29.67 5.07
C ALA A 333 -1.11 -30.75 5.71
N VAL A 334 -0.01 -31.09 5.03
CA VAL A 334 1.00 -32.02 5.50
C VAL A 334 2.38 -31.40 5.30
N SER A 335 3.27 -31.62 6.25
CA SER A 335 4.69 -31.28 6.12
C SER A 335 5.59 -32.39 6.65
N ILE A 336 6.76 -32.50 6.04
CA ILE A 336 7.83 -33.42 6.45
C ILE A 336 9.14 -32.67 6.54
N GLY A 337 10.01 -33.11 7.43
CA GLY A 337 11.34 -32.56 7.60
C GLY A 337 12.36 -33.66 7.87
N TRP A 338 13.54 -33.48 7.32
CA TRP A 338 14.67 -34.35 7.55
C TRP A 338 15.92 -33.54 7.88
N ALA A 339 16.47 -33.77 9.06
CA ALA A 339 17.67 -33.07 9.55
C ALA A 339 18.82 -34.08 9.76
N PRO A 340 19.59 -34.45 8.73
CA PRO A 340 20.64 -35.45 8.82
C PRO A 340 21.74 -35.10 9.81
N THR A 341 21.97 -33.81 10.06
CA THR A 341 22.95 -33.36 11.07
C THR A 341 22.57 -33.73 12.50
N GLN A 342 21.32 -34.17 12.73
CA GLN A 342 20.86 -34.62 14.04
C GLN A 342 21.18 -36.11 14.30
N TYR A 343 21.70 -36.85 13.35
CA TYR A 343 22.19 -38.20 13.62
C TYR A 343 23.31 -38.19 14.67
N ARG A 344 23.35 -39.21 15.53
CA ARG A 344 24.32 -39.31 16.64
C ARG A 344 25.77 -39.24 16.17
N PHE A 345 26.10 -39.83 14.98
CA PHE A 345 27.42 -39.78 14.42
C PHE A 345 27.85 -38.42 13.89
N TRP A 346 26.89 -37.47 13.66
CA TRP A 346 27.15 -36.12 13.19
C TRP A 346 27.09 -35.09 14.29
N ARG A 347 26.09 -35.14 15.18
CA ARG A 347 25.78 -34.19 16.25
C ARG A 347 26.96 -33.89 17.19
N ASN A 348 27.81 -34.85 17.42
CA ASN A 348 28.93 -34.76 18.36
C ASN A 348 30.28 -34.41 17.71
N LYS A 349 30.30 -34.04 16.44
CA LYS A 349 31.51 -33.69 15.70
C LYS A 349 31.56 -32.20 15.44
N ASP A 350 32.76 -31.62 15.54
CA ASP A 350 33.03 -30.26 15.11
C ASP A 350 33.13 -30.22 13.59
N ASN A 351 31.99 -30.21 12.94
CA ASN A 351 31.87 -30.30 11.48
C ASN A 351 31.68 -28.91 10.88
N PHE A 352 32.14 -28.74 9.66
CA PHE A 352 31.88 -27.57 8.82
C PHE A 352 30.39 -27.25 8.70
N ILE A 353 29.52 -28.28 8.60
CA ILE A 353 28.05 -28.16 8.57
C ILE A 353 27.54 -28.47 9.97
N ASN A 354 27.06 -27.47 10.70
CA ASN A 354 26.55 -27.61 12.06
C ASN A 354 25.09 -28.02 12.09
N TYR A 355 24.30 -27.51 11.11
CA TYR A 355 22.90 -27.88 10.93
C TYR A 355 22.55 -27.91 9.47
N PHE A 356 21.78 -28.92 9.07
CA PHE A 356 21.19 -29.02 7.74
C PHE A 356 19.85 -29.72 7.86
N LYS A 357 18.81 -29.10 7.27
CA LYS A 357 17.45 -29.65 7.25
C LYS A 357 16.83 -29.38 5.88
N ILE A 358 16.20 -30.39 5.32
CA ILE A 358 15.31 -30.27 4.18
C ILE A 358 13.89 -30.42 4.70
N ARG A 359 13.00 -29.57 4.22
CA ARG A 359 11.58 -29.62 4.54
C ARG A 359 10.74 -29.52 3.28
N ALA A 360 9.58 -30.16 3.31
CA ALA A 360 8.58 -30.05 2.26
C ALA A 360 7.19 -29.95 2.87
N SER A 361 6.34 -29.14 2.29
CA SER A 361 4.96 -29.02 2.70
C SER A 361 4.02 -28.95 1.51
N TYR A 362 2.81 -29.46 1.72
CA TYR A 362 1.71 -29.33 0.79
C TYR A 362 0.42 -29.10 1.58
N GLY A 363 -0.36 -28.07 1.18
CA GLY A 363 -1.60 -27.77 1.87
C GLY A 363 -2.62 -27.06 0.98
N ILE A 364 -3.86 -27.06 1.45
CA ILE A 364 -4.98 -26.37 0.81
C ILE A 364 -5.46 -25.27 1.75
N VAL A 365 -5.62 -24.05 1.23
CA VAL A 365 -6.18 -22.89 1.93
C VAL A 365 -7.43 -22.42 1.21
N GLY A 366 -8.46 -22.03 1.95
CA GLY A 366 -9.71 -21.50 1.42
C GLY A 366 -9.81 -19.98 1.50
N ASN A 367 -10.53 -19.38 0.55
CA ASN A 367 -10.95 -17.99 0.58
C ASN A 367 -12.45 -17.91 0.27
N ASP A 368 -13.19 -17.12 1.05
CA ASP A 368 -14.65 -16.92 0.95
C ASP A 368 -15.03 -15.47 0.55
N ARG A 369 -14.06 -14.61 0.30
CA ARG A 369 -14.27 -13.22 -0.11
C ARG A 369 -14.51 -13.11 -1.61
N LEU A 370 -15.67 -12.55 -1.99
CA LEU A 370 -15.96 -12.23 -3.39
C LEU A 370 -15.35 -10.89 -3.82
N THR A 371 -15.46 -9.89 -2.95
CA THR A 371 -14.93 -8.54 -3.21
C THR A 371 -13.96 -8.13 -2.10
N TRP A 372 -13.01 -7.27 -2.41
CA TRP A 372 -11.99 -6.80 -1.47
C TRP A 372 -12.57 -5.98 -0.30
N ASP A 373 -13.70 -5.30 -0.53
CA ASP A 373 -14.39 -4.42 0.44
C ASP A 373 -15.53 -5.11 1.19
N ASP A 374 -15.76 -6.43 0.94
CA ASP A 374 -16.88 -7.19 1.50
C ASP A 374 -18.27 -6.60 1.17
N SER A 375 -18.39 -5.86 0.08
CA SER A 375 -19.66 -5.22 -0.33
C SER A 375 -20.73 -6.23 -0.73
N VAL A 376 -20.34 -7.41 -1.21
CA VAL A 376 -21.25 -8.49 -1.58
C VAL A 376 -21.43 -9.45 -0.42
N ARG A 377 -22.62 -9.42 0.18
CA ARG A 377 -23.05 -10.33 1.25
C ARG A 377 -24.09 -11.29 0.73
N PHE A 378 -24.04 -12.54 1.17
CA PHE A 378 -24.99 -13.59 0.77
C PHE A 378 -25.20 -13.67 -0.76
N PRO A 379 -24.12 -13.89 -1.53
CA PRO A 379 -24.17 -13.84 -3.00
C PRO A 379 -25.06 -14.90 -3.63
N TYR A 380 -25.55 -15.85 -2.84
CA TYR A 380 -26.52 -16.87 -3.26
C TYR A 380 -27.98 -16.39 -3.25
N LEU A 381 -28.25 -15.19 -2.72
CA LEU A 381 -29.58 -14.59 -2.72
C LEU A 381 -29.77 -13.66 -3.91
N THR A 382 -30.92 -13.76 -4.58
CA THR A 382 -31.38 -12.74 -5.50
C THR A 382 -31.99 -11.59 -4.70
N LEU A 383 -31.52 -10.38 -4.94
CA LEU A 383 -32.02 -9.19 -4.26
C LEU A 383 -32.79 -8.31 -5.23
N ILE A 384 -33.93 -7.82 -4.76
CA ILE A 384 -34.78 -6.89 -5.50
C ILE A 384 -34.73 -5.53 -4.80
N GLY A 385 -34.50 -4.48 -5.54
CA GLY A 385 -34.45 -3.11 -5.05
C GLY A 385 -35.18 -2.14 -5.99
N TYR A 386 -35.24 -0.90 -5.57
CA TYR A 386 -35.83 0.16 -6.39
C TYR A 386 -34.79 0.68 -7.40
N THR A 387 -35.22 0.87 -8.66
CA THR A 387 -34.43 1.65 -9.61
C THR A 387 -34.52 3.13 -9.24
N GLY A 388 -33.37 3.82 -9.23
CA GLY A 388 -33.37 5.28 -9.25
C GLY A 388 -34.06 5.83 -10.53
N SER A 389 -34.18 7.14 -10.60
CA SER A 389 -34.81 7.88 -11.73
C SER A 389 -34.44 7.33 -13.11
N GLY A 390 -35.38 6.71 -13.78
CA GLY A 390 -35.20 6.06 -15.10
C GLY A 390 -36.31 5.08 -15.42
N SER A 391 -37.23 4.86 -14.52
CA SER A 391 -38.35 3.95 -14.72
C SER A 391 -39.48 4.58 -15.54
N TRP A 392 -40.18 3.72 -16.21
CA TRP A 392 -41.33 4.04 -17.04
C TRP A 392 -42.31 4.97 -16.30
N ASN A 393 -42.66 6.08 -16.88
CA ASN A 393 -43.68 7.04 -16.40
C ASN A 393 -43.29 7.77 -15.08
N ASN A 394 -42.00 8.15 -14.88
CA ASN A 394 -41.52 8.89 -13.72
C ASN A 394 -41.73 8.21 -12.32
N GLY A 395 -42.01 6.91 -12.29
CA GLY A 395 -42.08 6.13 -11.06
C GLY A 395 -40.82 5.31 -10.77
N SER A 396 -40.55 4.98 -9.54
CA SER A 396 -39.50 4.01 -9.17
C SER A 396 -39.98 2.59 -9.54
N GLY A 397 -39.23 1.90 -10.39
CA GLY A 397 -39.48 0.49 -10.69
C GLY A 397 -38.78 -0.44 -9.74
N LEU A 398 -39.11 -1.73 -9.77
CA LEU A 398 -38.36 -2.79 -9.11
C LEU A 398 -37.41 -3.42 -10.12
N THR A 399 -36.18 -3.70 -9.65
CA THR A 399 -35.17 -4.44 -10.43
C THR A 399 -34.42 -5.40 -9.53
N GLU A 400 -33.83 -6.42 -10.12
CA GLU A 400 -32.84 -7.26 -9.43
C GLU A 400 -31.56 -6.46 -9.25
N THR A 401 -31.18 -6.20 -8.00
CA THR A 401 -29.93 -5.50 -7.67
C THR A 401 -28.76 -6.47 -7.50
N GLN A 402 -29.06 -7.75 -7.28
CA GLN A 402 -28.12 -8.85 -7.22
C GLN A 402 -28.77 -10.11 -7.79
N VAL A 403 -28.12 -10.75 -8.72
CA VAL A 403 -28.53 -12.08 -9.23
C VAL A 403 -27.89 -13.15 -8.35
N GLY A 404 -28.71 -13.97 -7.71
CA GLY A 404 -28.27 -15.02 -6.80
C GLY A 404 -27.47 -16.12 -7.48
N SER A 405 -26.38 -16.55 -6.85
CA SER A 405 -25.48 -17.60 -7.34
C SER A 405 -25.38 -18.72 -6.31
N SER A 406 -26.29 -19.68 -6.39
CA SER A 406 -26.42 -20.79 -5.42
C SER A 406 -25.25 -21.80 -5.46
N ASN A 407 -24.47 -21.82 -6.56
CA ASN A 407 -23.37 -22.79 -6.77
C ASN A 407 -22.00 -22.33 -6.27
N LEU A 408 -21.92 -21.16 -5.66
CA LEU A 408 -20.66 -20.66 -5.10
C LEU A 408 -20.10 -21.56 -4.02
N ARG A 409 -18.77 -21.72 -4.03
CA ARG A 409 -17.99 -22.54 -3.10
C ARG A 409 -16.72 -21.80 -2.71
N TRP A 410 -16.03 -22.32 -1.71
CA TRP A 410 -14.71 -21.86 -1.34
C TRP A 410 -13.74 -21.83 -2.53
N GLU A 411 -13.12 -20.68 -2.78
CA GLU A 411 -11.92 -20.59 -3.59
C GLU A 411 -10.80 -21.34 -2.89
N LYS A 412 -10.01 -22.13 -3.62
CA LYS A 412 -8.96 -22.98 -3.05
C LYS A 412 -7.59 -22.65 -3.61
N ALA A 413 -6.63 -22.44 -2.74
CA ALA A 413 -5.22 -22.32 -3.06
C ALA A 413 -4.49 -23.59 -2.62
N LYS A 414 -3.93 -24.33 -3.58
CA LYS A 414 -3.07 -25.50 -3.36
C LYS A 414 -1.64 -24.99 -3.32
N LYS A 415 -1.01 -25.09 -2.15
CA LYS A 415 0.34 -24.58 -1.89
C LYS A 415 1.31 -25.72 -1.71
N ALA A 416 2.41 -25.69 -2.44
CA ALA A 416 3.55 -26.59 -2.28
C ALA A 416 4.80 -25.77 -1.98
N ASP A 417 5.61 -26.24 -1.05
CA ASP A 417 6.84 -25.58 -0.64
C ASP A 417 7.92 -26.61 -0.35
N ILE A 418 9.16 -26.32 -0.78
CA ILE A 418 10.36 -27.09 -0.45
C ILE A 418 11.41 -26.11 0.06
N GLY A 419 11.87 -26.34 1.28
CA GLY A 419 12.82 -25.47 1.96
C GLY A 419 14.08 -26.18 2.42
N ILE A 420 15.16 -25.41 2.51
CA ILE A 420 16.45 -25.82 3.04
C ILE A 420 16.84 -24.83 4.15
N ASP A 421 17.11 -25.36 5.33
CA ASP A 421 17.71 -24.64 6.44
C ASP A 421 19.12 -25.18 6.69
N ALA A 422 20.13 -24.31 6.70
CA ALA A 422 21.50 -24.72 6.88
C ALA A 422 22.29 -23.74 7.75
N ARG A 423 23.19 -24.29 8.60
CA ARG A 423 24.15 -23.53 9.39
C ARG A 423 25.55 -24.11 9.23
N PHE A 424 26.51 -23.24 9.01
CA PHE A 424 27.91 -23.59 8.74
C PHE A 424 28.86 -22.82 9.63
N PHE A 425 30.13 -23.27 9.70
CA PHE A 425 31.22 -22.55 10.39
C PHE A 425 30.92 -22.26 11.86
N HIS A 426 30.46 -23.24 12.64
CA HIS A 426 30.06 -23.06 14.05
C HIS A 426 28.89 -22.08 14.18
N GLU A 427 27.87 -22.26 13.33
CA GLU A 427 26.66 -21.42 13.25
C GLU A 427 26.90 -19.95 12.88
N ARG A 428 28.11 -19.61 12.37
CA ARG A 428 28.39 -18.24 11.92
C ARG A 428 27.69 -17.87 10.63
N PHE A 429 27.47 -18.84 9.75
CA PHE A 429 26.71 -18.66 8.52
C PHE A 429 25.41 -19.44 8.62
N GLU A 430 24.31 -18.71 8.48
CA GLU A 430 22.96 -19.27 8.46
C GLU A 430 22.32 -18.97 7.12
N MET A 431 21.58 -19.92 6.58
CA MET A 431 20.87 -19.80 5.33
C MET A 431 19.53 -20.54 5.40
N THR A 432 18.47 -19.86 4.92
CA THR A 432 17.18 -20.48 4.63
C THR A 432 16.79 -20.12 3.20
N VAL A 433 16.39 -21.10 2.41
CA VAL A 433 15.91 -20.93 1.04
C VAL A 433 14.66 -21.76 0.84
N ASP A 434 13.62 -21.17 0.30
CA ASP A 434 12.34 -21.78 -0.01
C ASP A 434 12.00 -21.65 -1.49
N PHE A 435 11.45 -22.70 -2.05
CA PHE A 435 10.87 -22.75 -3.38
C PHE A 435 9.40 -23.09 -3.25
N PHE A 436 8.54 -22.18 -3.71
CA PHE A 436 7.11 -22.32 -3.53
C PHE A 436 6.33 -22.31 -4.86
N GLN A 437 5.20 -22.98 -4.85
CA GLN A 437 4.18 -22.92 -5.89
C GLN A 437 2.79 -22.84 -5.25
N ASP A 438 1.95 -21.96 -5.77
CA ASP A 438 0.56 -21.78 -5.40
C ASP A 438 -0.31 -21.89 -6.66
N ILE A 439 -1.28 -22.81 -6.64
CA ILE A 439 -2.31 -22.93 -7.68
C ILE A 439 -3.64 -22.57 -7.04
N ARG A 440 -4.14 -21.38 -7.36
CA ARG A 440 -5.41 -20.87 -6.90
C ARG A 440 -6.48 -21.16 -7.94
N SER A 441 -7.50 -21.92 -7.54
CA SER A 441 -8.60 -22.36 -8.40
C SER A 441 -9.95 -21.98 -7.82
N GLY A 442 -10.94 -21.85 -8.69
CA GLY A 442 -12.27 -21.42 -8.31
C GLY A 442 -12.31 -19.97 -7.84
N ILE A 443 -11.46 -19.11 -8.39
CA ILE A 443 -11.44 -17.66 -8.09
C ILE A 443 -12.79 -17.09 -8.50
N TYR A 444 -13.37 -16.29 -7.62
CA TYR A 444 -14.65 -15.63 -7.87
C TYR A 444 -14.53 -14.61 -8.98
N GLN A 445 -15.45 -14.69 -9.91
CA GLN A 445 -15.55 -13.81 -11.04
C GLN A 445 -17.02 -13.64 -11.42
N GLN A 446 -17.42 -12.44 -11.85
CA GLN A 446 -18.70 -12.27 -12.53
C GLN A 446 -18.62 -12.91 -13.91
N ARG A 447 -19.68 -13.67 -14.28
CA ARG A 447 -19.79 -14.34 -15.58
C ARG A 447 -19.75 -13.31 -16.69
N GLN A 448 -18.85 -13.46 -17.67
CA GLN A 448 -18.75 -12.57 -18.82
C GLN A 448 -19.45 -13.17 -20.07
N SER A 449 -19.63 -14.49 -20.10
CA SER A 449 -20.21 -15.23 -21.21
C SER A 449 -21.74 -15.33 -21.16
N VAL A 450 -22.41 -14.49 -20.40
CA VAL A 450 -23.87 -14.43 -20.35
C VAL A 450 -24.38 -13.53 -21.48
N PRO A 451 -25.24 -14.02 -22.42
CA PRO A 451 -25.78 -13.20 -23.49
C PRO A 451 -26.61 -12.02 -22.96
N GLU A 452 -26.45 -10.85 -23.58
CA GLU A 452 -27.19 -9.63 -23.20
C GLU A 452 -28.69 -9.79 -23.32
N GLU A 453 -29.15 -10.66 -24.25
CA GLU A 453 -30.55 -11.00 -24.47
C GLU A 453 -31.25 -11.61 -23.26
N MET A 454 -30.48 -12.13 -22.27
CA MET A 454 -31.07 -12.58 -21.01
C MET A 454 -31.58 -11.42 -20.15
N GLY A 455 -31.20 -10.18 -20.46
CA GLY A 455 -31.70 -8.97 -19.79
C GLY A 455 -31.39 -8.92 -18.30
N LEU A 456 -30.29 -9.56 -17.83
CA LEU A 456 -29.89 -9.53 -16.43
C LEU A 456 -29.35 -8.15 -16.08
N PRO A 457 -29.84 -7.51 -15.01
CA PRO A 457 -29.35 -6.19 -14.58
C PRO A 457 -27.94 -6.25 -13.97
N SER A 458 -27.51 -7.42 -13.52
CA SER A 458 -26.14 -7.69 -13.08
C SER A 458 -25.75 -9.13 -13.41
N LEU A 459 -24.46 -9.33 -13.67
CA LEU A 459 -23.94 -10.66 -13.98
C LEU A 459 -23.75 -11.52 -12.72
N PRO A 460 -24.16 -12.80 -12.74
CA PRO A 460 -24.01 -13.69 -11.59
C PRO A 460 -22.53 -14.01 -11.30
N TRP A 461 -22.20 -14.27 -10.07
CA TRP A 461 -20.88 -14.71 -9.63
C TRP A 461 -20.69 -16.22 -9.85
N ALA A 462 -19.48 -16.61 -10.19
CA ALA A 462 -19.09 -18.03 -10.33
C ALA A 462 -17.63 -18.27 -9.90
N ASN A 463 -17.32 -19.52 -9.57
CA ASN A 463 -15.96 -19.99 -9.28
C ASN A 463 -15.29 -20.49 -10.58
N VAL A 464 -14.82 -19.58 -11.42
CA VAL A 464 -14.32 -19.91 -12.77
C VAL A 464 -12.85 -19.56 -12.98
N GLY A 465 -12.31 -18.59 -12.24
CA GLY A 465 -10.93 -18.16 -12.41
C GLY A 465 -9.90 -19.14 -11.86
N GLU A 466 -8.72 -19.17 -12.49
CA GLU A 466 -7.55 -19.91 -11.99
C GLU A 466 -6.27 -19.11 -12.24
N MET A 467 -5.36 -19.14 -11.26
CA MET A 467 -4.05 -18.50 -11.33
C MET A 467 -2.99 -19.39 -10.72
N LYS A 468 -1.83 -19.44 -11.35
CA LYS A 468 -0.64 -20.08 -10.84
C LYS A 468 0.38 -19.03 -10.42
N SER A 469 0.95 -19.17 -9.21
CA SER A 469 2.06 -18.36 -8.72
C SER A 469 3.20 -19.30 -8.32
N TRP A 470 4.44 -18.86 -8.50
CA TRP A 470 5.64 -19.62 -8.11
C TRP A 470 6.79 -18.67 -7.88
N GLY A 471 7.75 -19.13 -7.12
CA GLY A 471 8.91 -18.31 -6.82
C GLY A 471 9.88 -18.98 -5.87
N MET A 472 10.77 -18.16 -5.39
CA MET A 472 11.71 -18.50 -4.33
C MET A 472 11.86 -17.33 -3.39
N ASP A 473 12.10 -17.64 -2.13
CA ASP A 473 12.54 -16.65 -1.13
C ASP A 473 13.61 -17.26 -0.23
N GLY A 474 14.31 -16.37 0.48
CA GLY A 474 15.32 -16.83 1.41
C GLY A 474 16.06 -15.69 2.06
N HIS A 475 16.82 -16.07 3.07
CA HIS A 475 17.73 -15.16 3.75
C HIS A 475 19.06 -15.86 4.09
N ILE A 476 20.09 -15.04 4.18
CA ILE A 476 21.39 -15.43 4.68
C ILE A 476 21.83 -14.49 5.79
N SER A 477 22.56 -15.01 6.77
CA SER A 477 23.19 -14.23 7.81
C SER A 477 24.59 -14.77 8.05
N TYR A 478 25.57 -13.89 8.11
CA TYR A 478 26.94 -14.23 8.46
C TYR A 478 27.45 -13.37 9.61
N THR A 479 27.88 -14.03 10.70
CA THR A 479 28.44 -13.38 11.87
C THR A 479 29.92 -13.67 11.97
N GLN A 480 30.74 -12.62 11.83
CA GLN A 480 32.20 -12.69 11.98
C GLN A 480 32.62 -12.07 13.29
N PRO A 481 33.06 -12.85 14.28
CA PRO A 481 33.79 -12.32 15.44
C PRO A 481 35.11 -11.71 14.99
N LEU A 482 35.50 -10.56 15.57
CA LEU A 482 36.68 -9.81 15.19
C LEU A 482 37.67 -9.68 16.37
N GLY A 483 37.97 -10.79 17.04
CA GLY A 483 38.81 -10.84 18.24
C GLY A 483 37.99 -10.96 19.51
N ASP A 484 38.05 -9.99 20.42
CA ASP A 484 37.32 -10.02 21.70
C ASP A 484 35.79 -10.15 21.50
N ASN A 485 35.11 -10.76 22.49
CA ASN A 485 33.68 -11.09 22.46
C ASN A 485 32.74 -9.90 22.19
N ASP A 486 33.21 -8.66 22.38
CA ASP A 486 32.43 -7.43 22.15
C ASP A 486 32.63 -6.81 20.79
N LYS A 487 33.30 -7.53 19.85
CA LYS A 487 33.60 -7.02 18.52
C LYS A 487 33.17 -8.04 17.46
N TYR A 488 32.17 -7.69 16.68
CA TYR A 488 31.67 -8.55 15.61
C TYR A 488 31.09 -7.76 14.45
N LEU A 489 31.09 -8.38 13.29
CA LEU A 489 30.43 -7.93 12.09
C LEU A 489 29.33 -8.93 11.71
N ILE A 490 28.11 -8.46 11.48
CA ILE A 490 27.03 -9.27 10.94
C ILE A 490 26.67 -8.71 9.56
N VAL A 491 26.56 -9.60 8.57
CA VAL A 491 26.03 -9.28 7.24
C VAL A 491 24.80 -10.14 7.02
N ARG A 492 23.71 -9.51 6.63
CA ARG A 492 22.44 -10.18 6.34
C ARG A 492 21.95 -9.79 4.94
N ALA A 493 21.36 -10.73 4.24
CA ALA A 493 20.66 -10.45 3.00
C ALA A 493 19.39 -11.29 2.92
N ASN A 494 18.36 -10.74 2.29
CA ASN A 494 17.14 -11.42 1.95
C ASN A 494 16.80 -11.18 0.48
N TYR A 495 16.13 -12.16 -0.11
CA TYR A 495 15.71 -12.13 -1.49
C TYR A 495 14.37 -12.83 -1.62
N THR A 496 13.46 -12.23 -2.38
CA THR A 496 12.16 -12.82 -2.74
C THR A 496 11.91 -12.56 -4.21
N GLN A 497 11.58 -13.62 -4.94
CA GLN A 497 11.09 -13.55 -6.31
C GLN A 497 9.76 -14.28 -6.39
N SER A 498 8.71 -13.56 -6.84
CA SER A 498 7.39 -14.13 -7.06
C SER A 498 6.89 -13.79 -8.45
N MET A 499 6.47 -14.80 -9.17
CA MET A 499 5.88 -14.70 -10.50
C MET A 499 4.49 -15.31 -10.48
N ASN A 500 3.61 -14.83 -11.33
CA ASN A 500 2.28 -15.39 -11.49
C ASN A 500 1.85 -15.40 -12.95
N LYS A 501 0.83 -16.22 -13.22
CA LYS A 501 0.22 -16.35 -14.53
C LYS A 501 -1.26 -16.70 -14.36
N ILE A 502 -2.13 -15.99 -15.03
CA ILE A 502 -3.54 -16.33 -15.13
C ILE A 502 -3.64 -17.57 -16.06
N THR A 503 -4.20 -18.68 -15.54
CA THR A 503 -4.34 -19.93 -16.28
C THR A 503 -5.76 -20.15 -16.77
N ASN A 504 -6.75 -19.58 -16.08
CA ASN A 504 -8.13 -19.54 -16.53
C ASN A 504 -8.79 -18.24 -16.08
N PHE A 505 -9.52 -17.60 -17.00
CA PHE A 505 -10.28 -16.39 -16.77
C PHE A 505 -11.46 -16.36 -17.75
N GLU A 506 -12.69 -16.26 -17.25
CA GLU A 506 -13.86 -16.14 -18.11
C GLU A 506 -13.91 -14.71 -18.68
N GLU A 507 -13.76 -14.59 -19.96
CA GLU A 507 -13.75 -13.31 -20.69
C GLU A 507 -14.50 -13.47 -22.02
N ASP A 508 -14.97 -12.36 -22.56
CA ASP A 508 -15.56 -12.35 -23.90
C ASP A 508 -14.55 -12.86 -24.93
N LEU A 509 -15.06 -13.42 -26.03
CA LEU A 509 -14.23 -13.88 -27.12
C LEU A 509 -13.34 -12.73 -27.63
N LYS A 510 -12.02 -12.87 -27.44
CA LYS A 510 -11.05 -11.89 -27.91
C LYS A 510 -10.74 -12.10 -29.39
N LYS A 511 -10.63 -11.00 -30.11
CA LYS A 511 -10.30 -11.02 -31.53
C LYS A 511 -8.87 -11.52 -31.78
N TYR A 512 -7.95 -11.23 -30.84
CA TYR A 512 -6.54 -11.62 -30.93
C TYR A 512 -6.07 -12.21 -29.60
N ASP A 513 -5.21 -13.23 -29.66
CA ASP A 513 -4.71 -13.95 -28.47
C ASP A 513 -4.01 -13.04 -27.44
N TYR A 514 -3.31 -11.99 -27.91
CA TYR A 514 -2.64 -11.05 -27.00
C TYR A 514 -3.59 -10.14 -26.22
N GLN A 515 -4.85 -10.06 -26.60
CA GLN A 515 -5.88 -9.31 -25.86
C GLN A 515 -6.37 -10.10 -24.64
N SER A 516 -6.22 -11.43 -24.64
CA SER A 516 -6.61 -12.28 -23.52
C SER A 516 -5.82 -11.96 -22.25
N ALA A 517 -6.47 -12.09 -21.09
CA ALA A 517 -5.79 -12.08 -19.79
C ALA A 517 -5.09 -13.41 -19.50
N VAL A 518 -5.59 -14.52 -20.09
CA VAL A 518 -5.04 -15.87 -19.91
C VAL A 518 -3.65 -15.95 -20.55
N GLY A 519 -2.73 -16.53 -19.83
CA GLY A 519 -1.34 -16.68 -20.29
C GLY A 519 -0.41 -15.57 -19.80
N TYR A 520 -0.92 -14.49 -19.25
CA TYR A 520 -0.15 -13.33 -18.78
C TYR A 520 -0.19 -13.20 -17.26
N GLN A 521 0.71 -12.36 -16.75
CA GLN A 521 0.76 -11.98 -15.34
C GLN A 521 -0.50 -11.18 -14.97
N SER A 522 -1.04 -11.41 -13.78
CA SER A 522 -2.11 -10.56 -13.23
C SER A 522 -1.62 -9.12 -13.07
N GLY A 523 -2.41 -8.16 -13.57
CA GLY A 523 -2.09 -6.74 -13.51
C GLY A 523 -0.89 -6.33 -14.39
N VAL A 524 -0.54 -7.12 -15.43
CA VAL A 524 0.48 -6.70 -16.40
C VAL A 524 0.07 -5.39 -17.06
N ASN A 525 1.01 -4.46 -17.16
CA ASN A 525 0.77 -3.22 -17.89
C ASN A 525 0.49 -3.51 -19.36
N ARG A 526 -0.59 -2.96 -19.89
CA ARG A 526 -1.00 -3.09 -21.30
C ARG A 526 -0.98 -1.73 -21.98
N GLY A 527 -0.57 -1.68 -23.23
CA GLY A 527 -0.50 -0.46 -24.00
C GLY A 527 0.02 -0.70 -25.43
N LEU A 528 0.14 0.40 -26.16
CA LEU A 528 0.65 0.39 -27.52
C LEU A 528 2.18 0.26 -27.54
N ILE A 529 2.72 -0.33 -28.60
CA ILE A 529 4.17 -0.36 -28.84
C ILE A 529 4.56 0.90 -29.63
N ALA A 530 5.30 1.81 -28.96
CA ALA A 530 5.84 2.99 -29.64
C ALA A 530 7.07 2.64 -30.47
N LEU A 531 7.13 3.15 -31.70
CA LEU A 531 8.24 3.00 -32.64
C LEU A 531 9.19 4.21 -32.65
N GLY A 532 8.90 5.26 -31.90
CA GLY A 532 9.58 6.53 -31.88
C GLY A 532 8.64 7.68 -32.23
N LEU A 533 9.15 8.74 -32.81
CA LEU A 533 8.37 9.89 -33.26
C LEU A 533 8.31 9.91 -34.79
N PHE A 534 7.19 10.37 -35.37
CA PHE A 534 7.10 10.63 -36.79
C PHE A 534 8.14 11.67 -37.23
N LYS A 535 8.90 11.36 -38.29
CA LYS A 535 9.96 12.22 -38.80
C LYS A 535 9.41 13.44 -39.54
N ASP A 536 8.53 13.18 -40.51
CA ASP A 536 7.97 14.14 -41.44
C ASP A 536 6.62 13.66 -41.96
N GLN A 537 5.96 14.42 -42.85
CA GLN A 537 4.71 14.07 -43.44
C GLN A 537 4.80 12.78 -44.29
N ALA A 538 5.90 12.57 -44.98
CA ALA A 538 6.09 11.37 -45.81
C ALA A 538 6.15 10.09 -44.93
N ASP A 539 6.72 10.18 -43.74
CA ASP A 539 6.69 9.08 -42.77
C ASP A 539 5.27 8.80 -42.27
N ILE A 540 4.44 9.83 -42.07
CA ILE A 540 3.01 9.69 -41.74
C ILE A 540 2.27 9.01 -42.88
N ASP A 541 2.43 9.51 -44.10
CA ASP A 541 1.69 9.04 -45.28
C ASP A 541 2.01 7.57 -45.62
N ASN A 542 3.22 7.11 -45.28
CA ASN A 542 3.69 5.73 -45.48
C ASN A 542 3.49 4.80 -44.26
N SER A 543 2.82 5.26 -43.22
CA SER A 543 2.59 4.50 -41.99
C SER A 543 1.09 4.15 -41.83
N PRO A 544 0.75 3.08 -41.07
CA PRO A 544 -0.61 2.82 -40.67
C PRO A 544 -1.26 4.03 -40.00
N ARG A 545 -2.52 4.28 -40.33
CA ARG A 545 -3.28 5.39 -39.75
C ARG A 545 -3.49 5.17 -38.25
N GLN A 546 -3.25 6.18 -37.43
CA GLN A 546 -3.52 6.13 -35.99
C GLN A 546 -4.90 6.73 -35.69
N ASP A 547 -5.71 6.02 -34.91
CA ASP A 547 -7.13 6.36 -34.67
C ASP A 547 -7.37 6.99 -33.29
N PHE A 548 -6.37 7.73 -32.77
CA PHE A 548 -6.40 8.38 -31.46
C PHE A 548 -6.49 9.92 -31.54
N GLY A 549 -7.00 10.44 -32.66
CA GLY A 549 -7.11 11.87 -32.92
C GLY A 549 -6.05 12.38 -33.92
N ASN A 550 -5.93 13.69 -34.03
CA ASN A 550 -4.97 14.30 -34.96
C ASN A 550 -3.53 14.11 -34.50
N TYR A 551 -2.65 13.83 -35.42
CA TYR A 551 -1.22 13.72 -35.21
C TYR A 551 -0.43 14.33 -36.39
N LEU A 552 0.78 14.76 -36.12
CA LEU A 552 1.66 15.48 -37.02
C LEU A 552 3.11 14.99 -36.83
N PRO A 553 4.06 15.42 -37.69
CA PRO A 553 5.47 15.15 -37.45
C PRO A 553 5.91 15.55 -36.03
N GLY A 554 6.68 14.68 -35.38
CA GLY A 554 7.08 14.84 -33.99
C GLY A 554 6.16 14.22 -32.97
N ASP A 555 5.01 13.67 -33.37
CA ASP A 555 4.14 12.91 -32.51
C ASP A 555 4.56 11.44 -32.43
N ILE A 556 4.06 10.73 -31.39
CA ILE A 556 4.42 9.34 -31.17
C ILE A 556 3.81 8.45 -32.26
N LYS A 557 4.67 7.66 -32.88
CA LYS A 557 4.34 6.64 -33.87
C LYS A 557 4.16 5.30 -33.18
N TYR A 558 3.02 4.65 -33.36
CA TYR A 558 2.72 3.36 -32.79
C TYR A 558 2.76 2.25 -33.83
N LYS A 559 2.99 1.03 -33.35
CA LYS A 559 3.03 -0.18 -34.18
C LYS A 559 1.61 -0.70 -34.39
N ASP A 560 1.25 -0.95 -35.64
CA ASP A 560 0.16 -1.80 -36.04
C ASP A 560 0.57 -3.25 -35.74
N VAL A 561 -0.06 -3.86 -34.74
CA VAL A 561 0.32 -5.21 -34.27
C VAL A 561 -0.42 -6.29 -35.03
N ASN A 562 -1.67 -6.01 -35.39
CA ASN A 562 -2.54 -6.96 -36.08
C ASN A 562 -2.39 -6.93 -37.61
N GLY A 563 -1.76 -5.86 -38.16
CA GLY A 563 -1.47 -5.72 -39.58
C GLY A 563 -2.66 -5.30 -40.44
N ASP A 564 -3.70 -4.66 -39.84
CA ASP A 564 -4.89 -4.27 -40.52
C ASP A 564 -4.81 -2.86 -41.21
N GLY A 565 -3.68 -2.17 -41.02
CA GLY A 565 -3.42 -0.84 -41.57
C GLY A 565 -3.92 0.32 -40.70
N ILE A 566 -4.45 0.04 -39.52
CA ILE A 566 -4.97 1.03 -38.58
C ILE A 566 -4.46 0.73 -37.16
N VAL A 567 -3.83 1.70 -36.53
CA VAL A 567 -3.47 1.59 -35.11
C VAL A 567 -4.61 2.09 -34.25
N ASN A 568 -5.20 1.19 -33.46
CA ASN A 568 -6.34 1.46 -32.59
C ASN A 568 -6.27 0.63 -31.29
N TRP A 569 -7.39 0.49 -30.58
CA TRP A 569 -7.48 -0.31 -29.35
C TRP A 569 -7.18 -1.81 -29.55
N ASP A 570 -7.30 -2.32 -30.77
CA ASP A 570 -6.95 -3.70 -31.11
C ASP A 570 -5.44 -3.97 -31.04
N ASP A 571 -4.60 -2.94 -31.08
CA ASP A 571 -3.13 -3.03 -31.02
C ASP A 571 -2.57 -2.98 -29.61
N ILE A 572 -3.42 -2.92 -28.58
CA ILE A 572 -2.99 -2.92 -27.20
C ILE A 572 -2.50 -4.31 -26.80
N VAL A 573 -1.24 -4.39 -26.43
CA VAL A 573 -0.56 -5.64 -26.05
C VAL A 573 -0.09 -5.60 -24.60
N PRO A 574 0.15 -6.76 -23.97
CA PRO A 574 0.86 -6.82 -22.70
C PRO A 574 2.29 -6.27 -22.85
N LEU A 575 2.61 -5.29 -22.03
CA LEU A 575 3.95 -4.74 -21.94
C LEU A 575 4.71 -5.47 -20.80
N LYS A 576 5.90 -5.06 -20.48
CA LYS A 576 6.92 -5.80 -19.75
C LYS A 576 6.48 -6.43 -18.40
N TYR A 577 6.22 -5.63 -17.37
CA TYR A 577 5.90 -6.06 -16.00
C TYR A 577 4.66 -5.33 -15.50
N SER A 578 4.13 -5.78 -14.35
CA SER A 578 3.08 -5.06 -13.63
C SER A 578 3.70 -3.94 -12.76
N TYR A 579 2.83 -3.17 -12.11
CA TYR A 579 3.21 -2.20 -11.07
C TYR A 579 3.60 -2.87 -9.74
N VAL A 580 3.36 -4.19 -9.59
CA VAL A 580 3.80 -4.96 -8.43
C VAL A 580 5.16 -5.57 -8.72
N PRO A 581 6.20 -5.29 -7.90
CA PRO A 581 7.53 -5.86 -8.10
C PRO A 581 7.51 -7.39 -8.03
N GLN A 582 8.17 -8.04 -9.00
CA GLN A 582 8.40 -9.49 -8.96
C GLN A 582 9.59 -9.87 -8.09
N ILE A 583 10.55 -8.96 -7.92
CA ILE A 583 11.75 -9.19 -7.11
C ILE A 583 11.83 -8.11 -6.04
N GLN A 584 12.04 -8.55 -4.80
CA GLN A 584 12.34 -7.70 -3.64
C GLN A 584 13.60 -8.23 -2.96
N TYR A 585 14.49 -7.35 -2.56
CA TYR A 585 15.73 -7.73 -1.90
C TYR A 585 16.16 -6.69 -0.87
N GLY A 586 16.87 -7.15 0.13
CA GLY A 586 17.47 -6.29 1.13
C GLY A 586 18.82 -6.84 1.57
N PHE A 587 19.70 -5.95 1.98
CA PHE A 587 20.94 -6.34 2.64
C PHE A 587 21.28 -5.36 3.74
N ALA A 588 21.77 -5.90 4.85
CA ALA A 588 22.12 -5.14 6.04
C ALA A 588 23.51 -5.54 6.55
N THR A 589 24.20 -4.57 7.09
CA THR A 589 25.45 -4.77 7.80
C THR A 589 25.35 -4.16 9.19
N GLU A 590 25.75 -4.91 10.20
CA GLU A 590 25.82 -4.45 11.58
C GLU A 590 27.23 -4.67 12.11
N PHE A 591 27.86 -3.61 12.57
CA PHE A 591 29.16 -3.64 13.20
C PHE A 591 29.06 -3.24 14.66
N ASN A 592 29.44 -4.13 15.55
CA ASN A 592 29.51 -3.88 16.98
C ASN A 592 30.98 -3.80 17.44
N TRP A 593 31.29 -2.75 18.18
CA TRP A 593 32.61 -2.56 18.77
C TRP A 593 32.48 -1.96 20.17
N LYS A 594 32.63 -2.78 21.20
CA LYS A 594 32.46 -2.37 22.58
C LYS A 594 31.08 -1.72 22.81
N ASN A 595 31.09 -0.42 23.04
CA ASN A 595 29.88 0.37 23.28
C ASN A 595 29.25 0.96 22.03
N PHE A 596 29.91 0.87 20.86
CA PHE A 596 29.39 1.36 19.60
C PHE A 596 28.71 0.24 18.83
N ASN A 597 27.57 0.57 18.24
CA ASN A 597 26.89 -0.25 17.25
C ASN A 597 26.55 0.62 16.05
N VAL A 598 26.90 0.14 14.86
CA VAL A 598 26.59 0.79 13.59
C VAL A 598 25.85 -0.21 12.74
N SER A 599 24.66 0.16 12.25
CA SER A 599 23.91 -0.65 11.30
C SER A 599 23.54 0.15 10.06
N VAL A 600 23.56 -0.53 8.91
CA VAL A 600 23.18 0.01 7.61
C VAL A 600 22.26 -0.98 6.93
N LEU A 601 21.13 -0.52 6.42
CA LEU A 601 20.15 -1.32 5.71
C LEU A 601 19.88 -0.73 4.32
N PHE A 602 19.97 -1.57 3.32
CA PHE A 602 19.52 -1.30 1.96
C PHE A 602 18.28 -2.13 1.64
N GLU A 603 17.36 -1.55 0.91
CA GLU A 603 16.21 -2.24 0.31
C GLU A 603 16.15 -1.96 -1.18
N GLY A 604 15.66 -2.91 -1.97
CA GLY A 604 15.48 -2.71 -3.39
C GLY A 604 14.38 -3.57 -3.97
N VAL A 605 13.88 -3.13 -5.11
CA VAL A 605 12.91 -3.87 -5.92
C VAL A 605 13.36 -3.90 -7.37
N SER A 606 12.90 -4.91 -8.10
CA SER A 606 13.18 -5.06 -9.52
C SER A 606 12.03 -5.77 -10.24
N ARG A 607 12.05 -5.75 -11.57
CA ARG A 607 10.97 -6.27 -12.41
C ARG A 607 9.62 -5.66 -12.07
N VAL A 608 9.57 -4.34 -12.07
CA VAL A 608 8.39 -3.51 -11.87
C VAL A 608 8.37 -2.40 -12.90
N THR A 609 7.20 -2.07 -13.43
CA THR A 609 7.03 -0.96 -14.38
C THR A 609 5.78 -0.16 -14.02
N PHE A 610 5.77 1.11 -14.39
CA PHE A 610 4.63 2.00 -14.24
C PHE A 610 4.54 2.93 -15.45
N PHE A 611 3.34 3.46 -15.72
CA PHE A 611 3.15 4.47 -16.75
C PHE A 611 3.39 5.87 -16.19
N LYS A 612 4.23 6.63 -16.88
CA LYS A 612 4.32 8.08 -16.70
C LYS A 612 3.09 8.71 -17.34
N GLY A 613 2.27 9.35 -16.54
CA GLY A 613 1.00 9.90 -17.01
C GLY A 613 0.51 11.08 -16.17
N GLY A 614 -0.72 11.51 -16.46
CA GLY A 614 -1.35 12.61 -15.76
C GLY A 614 -0.62 13.95 -15.89
N ASN A 615 -1.04 14.92 -15.11
CA ASN A 615 -0.55 16.30 -15.18
C ASN A 615 0.95 16.45 -14.87
N MET A 616 1.55 15.47 -14.18
CA MET A 616 2.96 15.52 -13.84
C MET A 616 3.87 15.26 -15.05
N TYR A 617 3.52 14.31 -15.92
CA TYR A 617 4.39 13.90 -17.02
C TYR A 617 3.87 14.30 -18.40
N GLN A 618 2.55 14.31 -18.60
CA GLN A 618 1.94 14.64 -19.88
C GLN A 618 1.54 16.12 -19.89
N PRO A 619 2.16 16.94 -20.79
CA PRO A 619 1.88 18.36 -20.84
C PRO A 619 0.41 18.62 -21.10
N PHE A 620 -0.15 19.59 -20.38
CA PHE A 620 -1.53 20.07 -20.57
C PHE A 620 -2.63 19.00 -20.50
N SER A 621 -2.36 17.85 -19.85
CA SER A 621 -3.31 16.73 -19.76
C SER A 621 -4.54 17.02 -18.88
N GLY A 622 -4.47 18.03 -18.01
CA GLY A 622 -5.51 18.40 -17.05
C GLY A 622 -6.35 19.62 -17.45
N SER A 623 -6.53 19.88 -18.72
CA SER A 623 -7.18 21.09 -19.23
C SER A 623 -6.22 22.28 -19.45
N THR A 624 -6.78 23.45 -19.75
CA THR A 624 -6.04 24.69 -20.10
C THR A 624 -5.09 25.23 -19.03
N ALA A 625 -5.23 24.78 -17.79
CA ALA A 625 -4.30 25.14 -16.69
C ALA A 625 -3.08 24.22 -16.62
N GLY A 626 -2.87 23.39 -17.64
CA GLY A 626 -1.91 22.31 -17.61
C GLY A 626 -0.47 22.73 -17.37
N ASN A 627 0.23 21.89 -16.63
CA ASN A 627 1.63 22.02 -16.29
C ASN A 627 2.53 21.40 -17.38
N VAL A 628 3.74 21.92 -17.50
CA VAL A 628 4.82 21.34 -18.31
C VAL A 628 6.06 21.24 -17.46
N ILE A 629 6.57 20.03 -17.22
CA ILE A 629 7.80 19.84 -16.46
C ILE A 629 8.99 20.47 -17.18
N THR A 630 9.96 20.98 -16.44
CA THR A 630 11.15 21.66 -16.98
C THR A 630 11.95 20.77 -17.93
N ASP A 631 11.99 19.45 -17.67
CA ASP A 631 12.67 18.48 -18.53
C ASP A 631 12.00 18.36 -19.91
N PHE A 632 10.68 18.42 -19.97
CA PHE A 632 9.91 18.44 -21.21
C PHE A 632 9.96 19.82 -21.88
N ALA A 633 9.92 20.89 -21.08
CA ALA A 633 10.01 22.27 -21.57
C ALA A 633 11.34 22.58 -22.26
N ASN A 634 12.44 21.89 -21.86
CA ASN A 634 13.76 22.07 -22.43
C ASN A 634 13.76 21.71 -23.94
N PRO A 635 14.10 22.67 -24.84
CA PRO A 635 14.12 22.45 -26.28
C PRO A 635 15.04 21.30 -26.73
N ALA A 636 16.11 21.02 -26.00
CA ALA A 636 17.04 19.94 -26.32
C ALA A 636 16.43 18.53 -26.10
N ASN A 637 15.36 18.43 -25.31
CA ASN A 637 14.77 17.15 -24.92
C ASN A 637 13.51 16.77 -25.72
N ARG A 638 12.92 17.71 -26.45
CA ARG A 638 11.69 17.48 -27.19
C ARG A 638 11.83 17.75 -28.68
N TRP A 639 10.97 17.16 -29.45
CA TRP A 639 10.83 17.50 -30.87
C TRP A 639 10.19 18.89 -31.02
N ILE A 640 10.79 19.75 -31.88
CA ILE A 640 10.29 21.10 -32.19
C ILE A 640 10.32 21.28 -33.69
N SER A 641 9.24 21.77 -34.30
CA SER A 641 9.20 22.11 -35.71
C SER A 641 10.24 23.20 -36.05
N ARG A 642 10.92 23.04 -37.19
CA ARG A 642 11.83 24.07 -37.73
C ARG A 642 11.17 25.42 -37.95
N GLU A 643 9.86 25.44 -38.20
CA GLU A 643 9.07 26.67 -38.32
C GLU A 643 9.06 27.49 -37.04
N ILE A 644 9.12 26.81 -35.89
CA ILE A 644 9.11 27.44 -34.56
C ILE A 644 10.55 27.73 -34.10
N SER A 645 11.47 26.80 -34.29
CA SER A 645 12.84 26.92 -33.77
C SER A 645 13.77 27.68 -34.70
N GLY A 646 13.46 27.73 -36.00
CA GLY A 646 14.38 28.22 -37.02
C GLY A 646 15.52 27.25 -37.39
N ASP A 647 15.63 26.10 -36.71
CA ASP A 647 16.69 25.10 -36.87
C ASP A 647 16.12 23.71 -37.20
N PRO A 648 16.45 23.16 -38.40
CA PRO A 648 16.02 21.80 -38.77
C PRO A 648 16.51 20.69 -37.83
N ALA A 649 17.59 20.89 -37.08
CA ALA A 649 18.14 19.90 -36.15
C ALA A 649 17.22 19.61 -34.97
N THR A 650 16.27 20.51 -34.68
CA THR A 650 15.28 20.32 -33.59
C THR A 650 14.14 19.35 -33.95
N GLU A 651 13.98 19.04 -35.25
CA GLU A 651 13.08 18.00 -35.74
C GLU A 651 13.67 16.59 -35.53
N ASN A 652 14.12 16.32 -34.33
CA ASN A 652 14.80 15.07 -33.98
C ASN A 652 13.78 13.95 -33.69
N PRO A 653 13.67 12.91 -34.53
CA PRO A 653 12.74 11.80 -34.31
C PRO A 653 13.12 10.91 -33.11
N ASN A 654 14.36 11.07 -32.59
CA ASN A 654 14.84 10.38 -31.40
C ASN A 654 14.80 11.26 -30.15
N ALA A 655 14.11 12.40 -30.17
CA ALA A 655 13.97 13.24 -28.99
C ALA A 655 13.32 12.47 -27.84
N LYS A 656 13.69 12.82 -26.63
CA LYS A 656 13.18 12.18 -25.41
C LYS A 656 11.67 12.36 -25.25
N TYR A 657 11.14 13.49 -25.74
CA TYR A 657 9.72 13.85 -25.65
C TYR A 657 9.15 14.19 -27.03
N PRO A 658 7.85 13.93 -27.24
CA PRO A 658 7.18 14.28 -28.47
C PRO A 658 6.98 15.79 -28.58
N ARG A 659 6.38 16.20 -29.68
CA ARG A 659 5.91 17.55 -29.92
C ARG A 659 4.97 18.02 -28.80
N LEU A 660 5.11 19.28 -28.40
CA LEU A 660 4.28 19.91 -27.38
C LEU A 660 2.99 20.48 -28.00
N TYR A 661 1.86 20.13 -27.42
CA TYR A 661 0.54 20.69 -27.74
C TYR A 661 -0.04 21.45 -26.57
N TYR A 662 -0.52 22.67 -26.81
CA TYR A 662 -1.34 23.36 -25.83
C TYR A 662 -2.72 22.69 -25.77
N GLY A 663 -3.15 22.30 -24.57
CA GLY A 663 -4.38 21.54 -24.35
C GLY A 663 -4.24 20.02 -24.47
N GLY A 664 -3.01 19.53 -24.68
CA GLY A 664 -2.69 18.11 -24.78
C GLY A 664 -2.91 17.49 -26.16
N SER A 665 -2.46 16.26 -26.32
CA SER A 665 -2.63 15.44 -27.53
C SER A 665 -3.17 14.07 -27.16
N SER A 666 -4.33 13.70 -27.67
CA SER A 666 -4.93 12.38 -27.45
C SER A 666 -4.02 11.27 -27.99
N ASN A 667 -3.35 11.49 -29.12
CA ASN A 667 -2.39 10.52 -29.68
C ASN A 667 -1.19 10.31 -28.75
N ASN A 668 -0.56 11.39 -28.28
CA ASN A 668 0.64 11.31 -27.46
C ASN A 668 0.38 10.87 -26.01
N SER A 669 -0.86 10.92 -25.54
CA SER A 669 -1.23 10.54 -24.16
C SER A 669 -1.59 9.06 -23.99
N GLN A 670 -1.58 8.27 -25.09
CA GLN A 670 -1.91 6.85 -25.00
C GLN A 670 -0.93 6.07 -24.12
N SER A 671 -1.47 5.16 -23.30
CA SER A 671 -0.67 4.18 -22.57
C SER A 671 0.16 3.36 -23.56
N SER A 672 1.48 3.49 -23.49
CA SER A 672 2.38 2.90 -24.47
C SER A 672 3.75 2.62 -23.90
N SER A 673 4.54 1.86 -24.62
CA SER A 673 5.96 1.64 -24.26
C SER A 673 6.78 2.93 -24.20
N PHE A 674 6.33 4.03 -24.79
CA PHE A 674 6.94 5.34 -24.70
C PHE A 674 6.89 5.90 -23.28
N TRP A 675 5.75 5.76 -22.62
CA TRP A 675 5.51 6.24 -21.27
C TRP A 675 5.78 5.18 -20.18
N LEU A 676 6.03 3.94 -20.57
CA LEU A 676 6.34 2.87 -19.63
C LEU A 676 7.75 3.03 -19.07
N SER A 677 7.84 3.22 -17.77
CA SER A 677 9.10 3.43 -17.05
C SER A 677 9.45 2.24 -16.17
N ASP A 678 10.75 2.02 -15.99
CA ASP A 678 11.29 1.04 -15.06
C ASP A 678 11.24 1.59 -13.63
N GLY A 679 10.45 0.95 -12.77
CA GLY A 679 10.29 1.30 -11.36
C GLY A 679 11.30 0.65 -10.42
N SER A 680 12.33 -0.03 -10.93
CA SER A 680 13.36 -0.66 -10.11
C SER A 680 14.21 0.36 -9.38
N TYR A 681 14.54 0.07 -8.11
CA TYR A 681 15.40 0.94 -7.31
C TYR A 681 16.21 0.16 -6.27
N LEU A 682 17.26 0.82 -5.78
CA LEU A 682 17.98 0.51 -4.55
C LEU A 682 17.90 1.73 -3.64
N ARG A 683 17.57 1.53 -2.38
CA ARG A 683 17.44 2.59 -1.37
C ARG A 683 18.34 2.33 -0.18
N LEU A 684 19.08 3.34 0.26
CA LEU A 684 19.68 3.36 1.59
C LEU A 684 18.56 3.66 2.59
N LYS A 685 17.98 2.58 3.12
CA LYS A 685 16.76 2.61 3.91
C LYS A 685 16.96 3.16 5.30
N ASN A 686 18.01 2.66 5.98
CA ASN A 686 18.29 3.04 7.35
C ASN A 686 19.79 3.02 7.62
N VAL A 687 20.27 4.01 8.34
CA VAL A 687 21.60 4.05 8.94
C VAL A 687 21.42 4.42 10.41
N GLN A 688 21.94 3.60 11.30
CA GLN A 688 21.88 3.85 12.72
C GLN A 688 23.28 3.76 13.33
N VAL A 689 23.62 4.73 14.15
CA VAL A 689 24.81 4.74 15.00
C VAL A 689 24.37 4.87 16.44
N SER A 690 24.71 3.89 17.27
CA SER A 690 24.30 3.83 18.67
C SER A 690 25.51 3.75 19.58
N TYR A 691 25.46 4.45 20.71
CA TYR A 691 26.44 4.39 21.78
C TYR A 691 25.78 4.00 23.10
N THR A 692 26.29 2.93 23.71
CA THR A 692 25.79 2.40 24.97
C THR A 692 26.65 2.88 26.13
N LEU A 693 26.07 3.64 27.03
CA LEU A 693 26.68 4.06 28.30
C LEU A 693 26.37 3.03 29.37
N LYS A 694 27.41 2.45 29.95
CA LYS A 694 27.35 1.54 31.09
C LYS A 694 28.46 1.95 32.08
N ASN A 695 28.15 2.87 32.98
CA ASN A 695 29.16 3.29 33.96
C ASN A 695 28.55 3.50 35.35
N GLN A 696 29.42 3.65 36.39
CA GLN A 696 28.98 3.85 37.75
C GLN A 696 28.25 5.18 37.99
N PHE A 697 28.43 6.18 37.10
CA PHE A 697 27.74 7.44 37.17
C PHE A 697 26.23 7.27 36.95
N LEU A 698 25.83 6.43 35.99
CA LEU A 698 24.41 6.13 35.72
C LEU A 698 23.72 5.49 36.92
N LYS A 699 24.45 4.64 37.69
CA LYS A 699 23.90 3.98 38.88
C LYS A 699 23.50 4.96 39.97
N LYS A 700 24.14 6.16 40.06
CA LYS A 700 23.74 7.20 40.99
C LYS A 700 22.31 7.77 40.70
N PHE A 701 21.85 7.62 39.48
CA PHE A 701 20.51 8.01 39.05
C PHE A 701 19.54 6.81 38.95
N GLY A 702 19.92 5.64 39.49
CA GLY A 702 19.12 4.43 39.37
C GLY A 702 19.12 3.78 38.00
N LEU A 703 19.94 4.27 37.06
CA LEU A 703 20.02 3.77 35.69
C LEU A 703 21.03 2.64 35.56
N GLN A 704 20.63 1.54 34.96
CA GLN A 704 21.47 0.43 34.57
C GLN A 704 22.21 0.66 33.26
N LYS A 705 21.50 1.28 32.29
CA LYS A 705 21.95 1.46 30.91
C LYS A 705 21.33 2.71 30.30
N ALA A 706 22.10 3.44 29.51
CA ALA A 706 21.58 4.47 28.60
C ALA A 706 22.14 4.23 27.20
N VAL A 707 21.29 4.27 26.19
CA VAL A 707 21.68 4.15 24.77
C VAL A 707 21.26 5.42 24.05
N ILE A 708 22.23 6.07 23.41
CA ILE A 708 22.00 7.20 22.52
C ILE A 708 22.17 6.70 21.10
N SER A 709 21.20 6.96 20.24
CA SER A 709 21.24 6.56 18.83
C SER A 709 20.93 7.75 17.93
N VAL A 710 21.68 7.86 16.84
CA VAL A 710 21.38 8.73 15.71
C VAL A 710 20.96 7.83 14.55
N ILE A 711 19.78 8.09 14.00
CA ILE A 711 19.16 7.26 12.97
C ILE A 711 18.79 8.14 11.80
N GLY A 712 19.10 7.67 10.60
CA GLY A 712 18.67 8.28 9.36
C GLY A 712 17.88 7.30 8.51
N ASP A 713 16.68 7.68 8.10
CA ASP A 713 15.80 6.86 7.26
C ASP A 713 15.62 7.46 5.87
N ASN A 714 15.52 6.60 4.85
CA ASN A 714 15.32 6.96 3.43
C ASN A 714 16.38 7.96 2.91
N LEU A 715 17.65 7.75 3.24
CA LEU A 715 18.72 8.73 3.04
C LEU A 715 19.07 8.93 1.57
N ALA A 716 19.03 7.87 0.75
CA ALA A 716 19.34 7.93 -0.67
C ALA A 716 18.56 6.87 -1.44
N VAL A 717 18.27 7.15 -2.71
CA VAL A 717 17.64 6.20 -3.64
C VAL A 717 18.33 6.28 -4.99
N TRP A 718 18.62 5.11 -5.57
CA TRP A 718 19.19 4.95 -6.91
C TRP A 718 18.16 4.24 -7.77
N SER A 719 17.71 4.92 -8.83
CA SER A 719 16.72 4.41 -9.77
C SER A 719 16.89 5.08 -11.14
N LYS A 720 16.20 4.57 -12.15
CA LYS A 720 16.08 5.23 -13.46
C LYS A 720 15.10 6.41 -13.39
N GLU A 721 14.10 6.31 -12.54
CA GLU A 721 13.20 7.44 -12.26
C GLU A 721 13.95 8.48 -11.39
N LYS A 722 13.98 9.73 -11.85
CA LYS A 722 14.72 10.83 -11.21
C LYS A 722 13.84 11.94 -10.68
N MET A 723 12.58 12.01 -11.14
CA MET A 723 11.67 13.11 -10.82
C MET A 723 10.86 12.84 -9.56
N LEU A 724 10.46 11.58 -9.36
CA LEU A 724 9.67 11.13 -8.23
C LEU A 724 10.38 10.00 -7.50
N ASP A 725 9.99 9.77 -6.26
CA ASP A 725 10.41 8.57 -5.54
C ASP A 725 9.89 7.33 -6.29
N PRO A 726 10.75 6.39 -6.69
CA PRO A 726 10.34 5.25 -7.52
C PRO A 726 9.29 4.35 -6.87
N ALA A 727 9.20 4.34 -5.54
CA ALA A 727 8.16 3.59 -4.82
C ALA A 727 6.76 4.22 -4.95
N GLN A 728 6.67 5.48 -5.35
CA GLN A 728 5.45 6.27 -5.53
C GLN A 728 5.27 6.80 -6.95
N ALA A 729 6.16 6.43 -7.87
CA ALA A 729 6.18 7.02 -9.22
C ALA A 729 4.89 6.71 -10.02
N GLY A 730 4.23 5.57 -9.76
CA GLY A 730 2.93 5.23 -10.34
C GLY A 730 1.78 6.15 -9.94
N ASP A 731 1.92 6.89 -8.84
CA ASP A 731 0.94 7.90 -8.40
C ASP A 731 1.12 9.25 -9.11
N ASN A 732 2.12 9.38 -9.98
CA ASN A 732 2.35 10.56 -10.83
C ASN A 732 2.39 11.90 -10.04
N GLY A 733 3.00 11.89 -8.86
CA GLY A 733 3.18 13.08 -8.02
C GLY A 733 1.93 13.54 -7.23
N THR A 734 0.86 12.76 -7.23
CA THR A 734 -0.41 13.11 -6.56
C THR A 734 -0.52 12.61 -5.13
N VAL A 735 0.57 12.14 -4.53
CA VAL A 735 0.59 11.62 -3.15
C VAL A 735 1.65 12.34 -2.29
N TYR A 736 1.48 12.23 -0.99
CA TYR A 736 2.45 12.77 -0.03
C TYR A 736 3.83 12.13 -0.23
N PRO A 737 4.90 12.93 -0.44
CA PRO A 737 6.21 12.40 -0.82
C PRO A 737 6.88 11.62 0.32
N VAL A 738 7.69 10.62 -0.05
CA VAL A 738 8.57 9.90 0.88
C VAL A 738 9.58 10.89 1.49
N GLN A 739 9.62 10.94 2.82
CA GLN A 739 10.49 11.85 3.55
C GLN A 739 11.81 11.18 3.95
N ARG A 740 12.88 11.96 4.01
CA ARG A 740 14.08 11.63 4.78
C ARG A 740 13.81 12.00 6.23
N VAL A 741 14.14 11.07 7.15
CA VAL A 741 13.93 11.31 8.58
C VAL A 741 15.25 11.16 9.32
N TYR A 742 15.57 12.12 10.17
CA TYR A 742 16.71 12.08 11.06
C TYR A 742 16.21 12.04 12.49
N THR A 743 16.58 11.00 13.24
CA THR A 743 16.09 10.77 14.60
C THR A 743 17.24 10.77 15.59
N LEU A 744 17.09 11.51 16.67
CA LEU A 744 17.90 11.35 17.88
C LEU A 744 17.08 10.58 18.90
N GLN A 745 17.58 9.42 19.32
CA GLN A 745 16.88 8.53 20.25
C GLN A 745 17.68 8.35 21.53
N LEU A 746 17.00 8.41 22.66
CA LEU A 746 17.56 8.11 23.98
C LEU A 746 16.74 6.98 24.62
N ASN A 747 17.39 5.85 24.91
CA ASN A 747 16.80 4.73 25.64
C ASN A 747 17.45 4.63 27.03
N LEU A 748 16.63 4.66 28.07
CA LEU A 748 17.06 4.54 29.47
C LEU A 748 16.48 3.24 30.05
N SER A 749 17.30 2.49 30.75
CA SER A 749 16.88 1.29 31.52
C SER A 749 17.22 1.49 33.01
N PHE A 750 16.22 1.25 33.85
CA PHE A 750 16.28 1.41 35.29
C PHE A 750 16.41 0.05 36.00
#